data_3a0e6eacaab89e17a6e71d44e42e56e7
#
_entry.id   3a0e6eacaab89e17a6e71d44e42e56e7
#
_cell.length_a   1.000
_cell.length_b   1.000
_cell.length_c   1.000
_cell.angle_alpha   90.00
_cell.angle_beta   90.00
_cell.angle_gamma   90.00
#
_symmetry.space_group_name_H-M   'P 1'
#
loop_
_entity.id
_entity.type
_entity.pdbx_description
1 polymer ?
#
loop_
_entity_poly.entity_id
_entity_poly.type
_entity_poly.pdbx_seq_one_letter_code
_entity_poly.pdbx_strand_id
1 'polypeptide(L)'
;MAKKKTEPKAVHRPADPNVLGLRGTVVEQPITRTLDENYMPYAMSVIVSRAIPEIDGFKPSHRKLLYTMYKMGLLTGGRTKSANIVGQTMRLNPHGDQAIYETMVRLAKGNESLLHPFVDSKGNFGKVYSRDMAYAASRYTEAKLAPICAELFRDLDSDAVDFVDNYDNSMKEPSLLPTTFPNVLVSANQGIAVGMASQICGFNLGEVCDTTIALLKNPDHDVASTLLAPDFPTGGQIICDPAELRELYRTGRGGVKVRSRWRYDKQANLIEIYEIPYSTSIEAILDKVAELIKAGKISEISDMRDETDLSGLKLAIDLKRGADPEKLMTKLFRLTPLQDTVSCNFNILIAGMPRVMGVGEILNEWTAWRTECVRRRVYFVLNRKKDKLHLLLGLKRILLDIDKAIAIIRETEEEAEVIPNLMIGFGIDQVQAEYVAEIKLRNINKEYILKRVQETEDLQKEIADLEDTLQKPARIRKIIVGELEQVRKKYAVPRRTEILYGHEVEEYVEDDQPEDYPVTVFLSREGYFKKITPKSLRMSGEQKYKEGDGLRQQAETGNNAEIMFFTDRCQVYKTRVSEFGDSKASVLGDYLPGRLAMDEGERVIFMVLPGDYSGCLLFFYENGKAARVELSAYATVSNRRKLTGAYSDKSPLVSILPLPEDRELALVSTEPRALLVHTSLLAPKTTRNVQGVAVMTLKPKYHLDRVLPAEESGIVNLARYRTRTIPAAGAILKPEDRGEEQLTLL
;
A
#
# COMPACT_ATOMS: atom_id res chain seq x y z
N MET A 1 -6.43 -29.77 38.99
CA MET A 1 -7.80 -29.31 39.34
C MET A 1 -8.25 -28.32 38.27
N ALA A 2 -9.11 -28.76 37.37
CA ALA A 2 -9.63 -27.91 36.30
C ALA A 2 -10.74 -27.01 36.87
N LYS A 3 -10.59 -25.70 36.75
CA LYS A 3 -11.64 -24.73 37.10
C LYS A 3 -12.83 -24.93 36.17
N LYS A 4 -13.99 -25.36 36.74
CA LYS A 4 -15.27 -25.37 36.04
C LYS A 4 -15.55 -23.95 35.51
N LYS A 5 -15.69 -23.83 34.18
CA LYS A 5 -16.25 -22.63 33.56
C LYS A 5 -17.68 -22.43 34.05
N THR A 6 -17.93 -21.36 34.77
CA THR A 6 -19.29 -20.93 35.15
C THR A 6 -19.99 -20.41 33.89
N GLU A 7 -21.13 -21.06 33.55
CA GLU A 7 -22.02 -20.55 32.51
C GLU A 7 -22.57 -19.17 32.91
N PRO A 8 -22.68 -18.21 31.95
CA PRO A 8 -23.23 -16.89 32.26
C PRO A 8 -24.71 -17.00 32.68
N LYS A 9 -25.07 -16.36 33.79
CA LYS A 9 -26.45 -16.27 34.24
C LYS A 9 -27.26 -15.41 33.26
N ALA A 10 -28.38 -15.96 32.76
CA ALA A 10 -29.35 -15.25 31.96
C ALA A 10 -29.99 -14.10 32.78
N VAL A 11 -29.83 -12.86 32.31
CA VAL A 11 -30.48 -11.70 32.91
C VAL A 11 -31.74 -11.38 32.12
N HIS A 12 -32.92 -11.59 32.76
CA HIS A 12 -34.19 -11.19 32.18
C HIS A 12 -34.31 -9.66 32.21
N ARG A 13 -34.16 -9.00 31.07
CA ARG A 13 -34.55 -7.59 30.90
C ARG A 13 -35.96 -7.55 30.32
N PRO A 14 -36.82 -6.59 30.77
CA PRO A 14 -38.11 -6.39 30.13
C PRO A 14 -37.91 -6.04 28.64
N ALA A 15 -38.77 -6.61 27.78
CA ALA A 15 -38.72 -6.34 26.34
C ALA A 15 -38.95 -4.85 26.06
N ASP A 16 -38.13 -4.24 25.26
CA ASP A 16 -38.33 -2.88 24.75
C ASP A 16 -39.63 -2.88 23.93
N PRO A 17 -40.65 -2.01 24.30
CA PRO A 17 -41.91 -1.97 23.62
C PRO A 17 -41.84 -1.56 22.14
N ASN A 18 -40.67 -1.07 21.66
CA ASN A 18 -40.43 -0.68 20.28
C ASN A 18 -39.89 -1.81 19.39
N VAL A 19 -39.61 -2.99 19.93
CA VAL A 19 -39.13 -4.16 19.16
C VAL A 19 -40.29 -5.11 18.92
N LEU A 20 -40.93 -5.02 17.77
CA LEU A 20 -42.02 -5.87 17.33
C LEU A 20 -41.58 -7.36 17.33
N GLY A 21 -42.12 -8.14 18.27
CA GLY A 21 -42.28 -9.59 18.14
C GLY A 21 -41.11 -10.48 18.60
N LEU A 22 -40.01 -9.97 19.11
CA LEU A 22 -38.89 -10.79 19.56
C LEU A 22 -38.89 -10.97 21.09
N ARG A 23 -39.52 -12.06 21.57
CA ARG A 23 -39.30 -12.57 22.93
C ARG A 23 -38.00 -13.39 22.92
N GLY A 24 -36.86 -12.75 23.11
CA GLY A 24 -35.54 -13.37 23.22
C GLY A 24 -35.01 -13.27 24.65
N THR A 25 -34.26 -14.27 25.08
CA THR A 25 -33.49 -14.21 26.32
C THR A 25 -32.23 -13.38 26.05
N VAL A 26 -32.07 -12.30 26.79
CA VAL A 26 -30.82 -11.50 26.72
C VAL A 26 -29.75 -12.20 27.54
N VAL A 27 -28.67 -12.60 26.90
CA VAL A 27 -27.52 -13.24 27.54
C VAL A 27 -26.37 -12.24 27.55
N GLU A 28 -25.80 -11.98 28.72
CA GLU A 28 -24.57 -11.19 28.82
C GLU A 28 -23.37 -12.04 28.40
N GLN A 29 -22.65 -11.57 27.40
CA GLN A 29 -21.46 -12.25 26.88
C GLN A 29 -20.28 -11.25 26.86
N PRO A 30 -19.12 -11.60 27.42
CA PRO A 30 -17.92 -10.79 27.30
C PRO A 30 -17.55 -10.58 25.84
N ILE A 31 -17.14 -9.36 25.46
CA ILE A 31 -16.70 -9.04 24.08
C ILE A 31 -15.58 -9.97 23.62
N THR A 32 -14.68 -10.38 24.50
CA THR A 32 -13.60 -11.33 24.19
C THR A 32 -14.13 -12.66 23.69
N ARG A 33 -15.20 -13.18 24.30
CA ARG A 33 -15.84 -14.42 23.86
C ARG A 33 -16.50 -14.26 22.49
N THR A 34 -17.14 -13.13 22.24
CA THR A 34 -17.71 -12.82 20.92
C THR A 34 -16.62 -12.72 19.85
N LEU A 35 -15.47 -12.13 20.19
CA LEU A 35 -14.33 -12.08 19.28
C LEU A 35 -13.79 -13.49 18.98
N ASP A 36 -13.60 -14.31 19.99
CA ASP A 36 -13.04 -15.66 19.84
C ASP A 36 -13.99 -16.61 19.07
N GLU A 37 -15.28 -16.57 19.37
CA GLU A 37 -16.26 -17.52 18.82
C GLU A 37 -16.82 -17.10 17.45
N ASN A 38 -16.95 -15.80 17.19
CA ASN A 38 -17.61 -15.31 15.97
C ASN A 38 -16.65 -14.55 15.04
N TYR A 39 -15.80 -13.67 15.58
CA TYR A 39 -14.95 -12.83 14.75
C TYR A 39 -13.67 -13.53 14.28
N MET A 40 -13.01 -14.29 15.16
CA MET A 40 -11.79 -15.01 14.80
C MET A 40 -12.00 -16.06 13.71
N PRO A 41 -13.05 -16.91 13.73
CA PRO A 41 -13.33 -17.83 12.64
C PRO A 41 -13.60 -17.11 11.31
N TYR A 42 -14.32 -16.00 11.35
CA TYR A 42 -14.53 -15.16 10.17
C TYR A 42 -13.20 -14.59 9.64
N ALA A 43 -12.40 -13.99 10.52
CA ALA A 43 -11.10 -13.42 10.14
C ALA A 43 -10.17 -14.50 9.53
N MET A 44 -10.08 -15.67 10.16
CA MET A 44 -9.30 -16.81 9.67
C MET A 44 -9.81 -17.31 8.31
N SER A 45 -11.11 -17.39 8.12
CA SER A 45 -11.71 -17.77 6.84
C SER A 45 -11.33 -16.78 5.73
N VAL A 46 -11.39 -15.46 5.99
CA VAL A 46 -11.00 -14.45 5.02
C VAL A 46 -9.50 -14.52 4.70
N ILE A 47 -8.67 -14.78 5.70
CA ILE A 47 -7.21 -14.89 5.53
C ILE A 47 -6.87 -16.11 4.67
N VAL A 48 -7.29 -17.30 5.11
CA VAL A 48 -6.84 -18.57 4.53
C VAL A 48 -7.57 -18.91 3.23
N SER A 49 -8.89 -18.66 3.18
CA SER A 49 -9.70 -19.16 2.06
C SER A 49 -10.01 -18.12 0.99
N ARG A 50 -9.53 -16.86 1.15
CA ARG A 50 -9.93 -15.78 0.21
C ARG A 50 -8.80 -14.84 -0.21
N ALA A 51 -8.08 -14.25 0.76
CA ALA A 51 -7.29 -13.06 0.49
C ALA A 51 -5.80 -13.31 0.25
N ILE A 52 -5.18 -14.18 1.03
CA ILE A 52 -3.74 -14.42 0.99
C ILE A 52 -3.42 -15.55 0.01
N PRO A 53 -2.44 -15.38 -0.89
CA PRO A 53 -2.02 -16.46 -1.80
C PRO A 53 -1.22 -17.53 -1.05
N GLU A 54 -1.24 -18.75 -1.58
CA GLU A 54 -0.40 -19.85 -1.13
C GLU A 54 0.91 -19.93 -1.92
N ILE A 55 1.77 -20.90 -1.58
CA ILE A 55 3.11 -21.06 -2.17
C ILE A 55 3.08 -21.29 -3.69
N ASP A 56 1.98 -21.79 -4.26
CA ASP A 56 1.76 -21.91 -5.70
C ASP A 56 1.47 -20.55 -6.38
N GLY A 57 1.36 -19.47 -5.61
CA GLY A 57 1.08 -18.12 -6.09
C GLY A 57 -0.38 -17.82 -6.38
N PHE A 58 -1.29 -18.70 -6.03
CA PHE A 58 -2.72 -18.55 -6.30
C PHE A 58 -3.54 -18.42 -5.04
N LYS A 59 -4.60 -17.62 -5.13
CA LYS A 59 -5.72 -17.66 -4.20
C LYS A 59 -6.65 -18.83 -4.56
N PRO A 60 -7.48 -19.29 -3.63
CA PRO A 60 -8.44 -20.37 -3.92
C PRO A 60 -9.32 -20.08 -5.16
N SER A 61 -9.80 -18.84 -5.31
CA SER A 61 -10.62 -18.45 -6.47
C SER A 61 -9.88 -18.59 -7.81
N HIS A 62 -8.60 -18.20 -7.87
CA HIS A 62 -7.76 -18.37 -9.05
C HIS A 62 -7.57 -19.84 -9.38
N ARG A 63 -7.22 -20.66 -8.37
CA ARG A 63 -6.96 -22.09 -8.53
C ARG A 63 -8.18 -22.84 -9.01
N LYS A 64 -9.36 -22.59 -8.43
CA LYS A 64 -10.63 -23.21 -8.82
C LYS A 64 -11.01 -22.86 -10.25
N LEU A 65 -10.86 -21.60 -10.66
CA LEU A 65 -11.12 -21.17 -12.03
C LEU A 65 -10.20 -21.87 -13.03
N LEU A 66 -8.88 -21.81 -12.81
CA LEU A 66 -7.89 -22.41 -13.72
C LEU A 66 -8.04 -23.93 -13.79
N TYR A 67 -8.31 -24.60 -12.66
CA TYR A 67 -8.57 -26.04 -12.61
C TYR A 67 -9.85 -26.41 -13.39
N THR A 68 -10.93 -25.63 -13.22
CA THR A 68 -12.15 -25.83 -14.03
C THR A 68 -11.85 -25.74 -15.52
N MET A 69 -11.12 -24.72 -15.95
CA MET A 69 -10.74 -24.56 -17.35
C MET A 69 -9.88 -25.74 -17.85
N TYR A 70 -8.99 -26.27 -17.01
CA TYR A 70 -8.19 -27.45 -17.31
C TYR A 70 -9.07 -28.70 -17.49
N LYS A 71 -10.02 -28.94 -16.58
CA LYS A 71 -10.97 -30.08 -16.67
C LYS A 71 -11.91 -29.97 -17.88
N MET A 72 -12.21 -28.75 -18.35
CA MET A 72 -12.94 -28.51 -19.59
C MET A 72 -12.09 -28.75 -20.84
N GLY A 73 -10.82 -29.13 -20.73
CA GLY A 73 -9.92 -29.37 -21.87
C GLY A 73 -9.46 -28.10 -22.60
N LEU A 74 -9.57 -26.93 -21.95
CA LEU A 74 -9.27 -25.64 -22.56
C LEU A 74 -7.77 -25.32 -22.66
N LEU A 75 -6.90 -26.23 -22.25
CA LEU A 75 -5.45 -26.10 -22.45
C LEU A 75 -5.05 -26.35 -23.91
N THR A 76 -5.65 -27.38 -24.52
CA THR A 76 -5.37 -27.79 -25.90
C THR A 76 -6.54 -27.52 -26.85
N GLY A 77 -7.74 -27.34 -26.27
CA GLY A 77 -8.98 -27.10 -27.04
C GLY A 77 -9.13 -25.66 -27.55
N GLY A 78 -10.24 -25.42 -28.25
CA GLY A 78 -10.64 -24.08 -28.69
C GLY A 78 -11.16 -23.21 -27.55
N ARG A 79 -11.28 -21.89 -27.82
CA ARG A 79 -11.93 -20.97 -26.88
C ARG A 79 -13.43 -21.28 -26.76
N THR A 80 -13.96 -21.06 -25.55
CA THR A 80 -15.41 -21.12 -25.28
C THR A 80 -15.89 -19.79 -24.67
N LYS A 81 -17.18 -19.56 -24.62
CA LYS A 81 -17.77 -18.38 -24.00
C LYS A 81 -17.39 -18.30 -22.52
N SER A 82 -16.98 -17.12 -22.07
CA SER A 82 -16.60 -16.89 -20.67
C SER A 82 -17.74 -17.24 -19.71
N ALA A 83 -19.00 -16.98 -20.08
CA ALA A 83 -20.16 -17.35 -19.29
C ALA A 83 -20.26 -18.87 -19.02
N ASN A 84 -19.86 -19.73 -19.99
CA ASN A 84 -19.82 -21.17 -19.78
C ASN A 84 -18.74 -21.57 -18.75
N ILE A 85 -17.55 -20.97 -18.85
CA ILE A 85 -16.47 -21.23 -17.89
C ILE A 85 -16.90 -20.81 -16.49
N VAL A 86 -17.50 -19.61 -16.35
CA VAL A 86 -18.03 -19.11 -15.08
C VAL A 86 -19.05 -20.07 -14.49
N GLY A 87 -20.04 -20.51 -15.26
CA GLY A 87 -21.06 -21.46 -14.83
C GLY A 87 -20.47 -22.80 -14.36
N GLN A 88 -19.48 -23.35 -15.06
CA GLN A 88 -18.81 -24.58 -14.61
C GLN A 88 -17.96 -24.35 -13.35
N THR A 89 -17.35 -23.16 -13.19
CA THR A 89 -16.52 -22.84 -12.01
C THR A 89 -17.37 -22.73 -10.75
N MET A 90 -18.64 -22.34 -10.83
CA MET A 90 -19.56 -22.27 -9.67
C MET A 90 -19.72 -23.61 -8.96
N ARG A 91 -19.47 -24.72 -9.62
CA ARG A 91 -19.49 -26.07 -9.00
C ARG A 91 -18.36 -26.29 -7.99
N LEU A 92 -17.26 -25.56 -8.11
CA LEU A 92 -16.13 -25.58 -7.18
C LEU A 92 -16.09 -24.32 -6.29
N ASN A 93 -16.57 -23.19 -6.80
CA ASN A 93 -16.54 -21.90 -6.13
C ASN A 93 -17.95 -21.34 -5.94
N PRO A 94 -18.58 -21.53 -4.76
CA PRO A 94 -19.98 -21.18 -4.51
C PRO A 94 -20.15 -19.67 -4.25
N HIS A 95 -19.60 -18.85 -5.13
CA HIS A 95 -19.73 -17.39 -5.12
C HIS A 95 -20.48 -16.90 -6.35
N GLY A 96 -20.88 -15.61 -6.35
CA GLY A 96 -21.56 -14.99 -7.47
C GLY A 96 -20.74 -15.06 -8.76
N ASP A 97 -21.43 -15.22 -9.88
CA ASP A 97 -20.87 -15.30 -11.22
C ASP A 97 -19.99 -14.10 -11.58
N GLN A 98 -20.36 -12.91 -11.10
CA GLN A 98 -19.59 -11.69 -11.29
C GLN A 98 -18.19 -11.79 -10.67
N ALA A 99 -18.06 -12.30 -9.45
CA ALA A 99 -16.77 -12.44 -8.78
C ALA A 99 -15.84 -13.44 -9.49
N ILE A 100 -16.41 -14.51 -10.04
CA ILE A 100 -15.66 -15.50 -10.82
C ILE A 100 -15.20 -14.87 -12.15
N TYR A 101 -16.08 -14.11 -12.80
CA TYR A 101 -15.74 -13.44 -14.05
C TYR A 101 -14.68 -12.36 -13.86
N GLU A 102 -14.76 -11.56 -12.81
CA GLU A 102 -13.71 -10.57 -12.44
C GLU A 102 -12.35 -11.24 -12.16
N THR A 103 -12.37 -12.41 -11.53
CA THR A 103 -11.16 -13.23 -11.39
C THR A 103 -10.58 -13.63 -12.75
N MET A 104 -11.43 -14.07 -13.67
CA MET A 104 -11.01 -14.40 -15.05
C MET A 104 -10.44 -13.18 -15.78
N VAL A 105 -11.08 -12.02 -15.64
CA VAL A 105 -10.64 -10.76 -16.25
C VAL A 105 -9.21 -10.43 -15.80
N ARG A 106 -8.93 -10.51 -14.52
CA ARG A 106 -7.59 -10.23 -13.97
C ARG A 106 -6.51 -11.20 -14.45
N LEU A 107 -6.88 -12.45 -14.75
CA LEU A 107 -5.95 -13.45 -15.27
C LEU A 107 -5.82 -13.42 -16.80
N ALA A 108 -6.62 -12.58 -17.47
CA ALA A 108 -6.73 -12.55 -18.93
C ALA A 108 -5.69 -11.65 -19.59
N LYS A 109 -5.17 -12.12 -20.73
CA LYS A 109 -4.22 -11.37 -21.57
C LYS A 109 -4.77 -10.00 -21.98
N GLY A 110 -6.06 -9.90 -22.29
CA GLY A 110 -6.69 -8.65 -22.73
C GLY A 110 -6.72 -7.55 -21.68
N ASN A 111 -6.67 -7.89 -20.40
CA ASN A 111 -6.68 -6.94 -19.29
C ASN A 111 -5.31 -6.30 -19.01
N GLU A 112 -4.20 -6.97 -19.39
CA GLU A 112 -2.82 -6.49 -19.20
C GLU A 112 -2.40 -6.30 -17.74
N SER A 113 -3.03 -7.02 -16.81
CA SER A 113 -2.69 -6.96 -15.37
C SER A 113 -1.54 -7.88 -14.95
N LEU A 114 -1.10 -8.80 -15.83
CA LEU A 114 -0.04 -9.76 -15.57
C LEU A 114 0.97 -9.78 -16.71
N LEU A 115 2.26 -9.93 -16.40
CA LEU A 115 3.33 -10.17 -17.39
C LEU A 115 3.13 -11.51 -18.12
N HIS A 116 2.68 -12.52 -17.38
CA HIS A 116 2.38 -13.86 -17.90
C HIS A 116 0.92 -14.20 -17.60
N PRO A 117 -0.04 -13.76 -18.43
CA PRO A 117 -1.45 -14.07 -18.23
C PRO A 117 -1.72 -15.57 -18.38
N PHE A 118 -2.64 -16.08 -17.56
CA PHE A 118 -3.04 -17.49 -17.57
C PHE A 118 -4.24 -17.78 -18.49
N VAL A 119 -5.00 -16.74 -18.82
CA VAL A 119 -6.19 -16.84 -19.68
C VAL A 119 -5.91 -16.17 -21.02
N ASP A 120 -5.93 -16.97 -22.09
CA ASP A 120 -5.90 -16.49 -23.47
C ASP A 120 -7.31 -16.05 -23.87
N SER A 121 -7.49 -14.75 -23.96
CA SER A 121 -8.79 -14.08 -24.08
C SER A 121 -9.07 -13.54 -25.47
N LYS A 122 -10.36 -13.53 -25.86
CA LYS A 122 -10.85 -12.87 -27.08
C LYS A 122 -12.09 -12.04 -26.75
N GLY A 123 -12.11 -10.81 -27.22
CA GLY A 123 -13.11 -9.79 -26.88
C GLY A 123 -12.57 -8.75 -25.91
N ASN A 124 -13.45 -7.87 -25.43
CA ASN A 124 -13.06 -6.79 -24.52
C ASN A 124 -13.02 -7.29 -23.06
N PHE A 125 -11.82 -7.38 -22.50
CA PHE A 125 -11.55 -7.70 -21.11
C PHE A 125 -11.15 -6.47 -20.26
N GLY A 126 -11.40 -5.26 -20.79
CA GLY A 126 -10.97 -4.03 -20.14
C GLY A 126 -9.45 -3.84 -20.13
N LYS A 127 -8.99 -2.82 -19.43
CA LYS A 127 -7.56 -2.53 -19.23
C LYS A 127 -7.30 -2.21 -17.77
N VAL A 128 -6.24 -2.76 -17.19
CA VAL A 128 -5.90 -2.55 -15.77
C VAL A 128 -5.59 -1.09 -15.44
N TYR A 129 -5.10 -0.34 -16.42
CA TYR A 129 -4.68 1.05 -16.27
C TYR A 129 -5.79 2.08 -16.56
N SER A 130 -7.02 1.64 -16.86
CA SER A 130 -8.16 2.54 -17.10
C SER A 130 -9.42 2.03 -16.43
N ARG A 131 -10.13 2.92 -15.72
CA ARG A 131 -11.45 2.68 -15.13
C ARG A 131 -12.56 2.74 -16.17
N ASP A 132 -12.39 3.57 -17.19
CA ASP A 132 -13.39 3.81 -18.23
C ASP A 132 -13.39 2.71 -19.29
N MET A 133 -12.27 2.03 -19.50
CA MET A 133 -12.16 0.85 -20.36
C MET A 133 -12.63 -0.42 -19.64
N ALA A 134 -13.92 -0.45 -19.28
CA ALA A 134 -14.51 -1.60 -18.60
C ALA A 134 -14.62 -2.83 -19.52
N TYR A 135 -14.58 -4.02 -18.91
CA TYR A 135 -14.74 -5.28 -19.62
C TYR A 135 -16.21 -5.52 -20.06
N ALA A 136 -16.37 -6.21 -21.19
CA ALA A 136 -17.70 -6.61 -21.68
C ALA A 136 -18.28 -7.75 -20.83
N ALA A 137 -19.60 -7.91 -20.86
CA ALA A 137 -20.27 -9.02 -20.17
C ALA A 137 -19.78 -10.39 -20.66
N SER A 138 -19.73 -11.38 -19.77
CA SER A 138 -19.16 -12.72 -20.00
C SER A 138 -19.75 -13.49 -21.20
N ARG A 139 -20.98 -13.16 -21.62
CA ARG A 139 -21.64 -13.73 -22.78
C ARG A 139 -21.03 -13.28 -24.12
N TYR A 140 -20.31 -12.15 -24.14
CA TYR A 140 -19.69 -11.61 -25.37
C TYR A 140 -18.22 -11.98 -25.51
N THR A 141 -17.56 -12.38 -24.43
CA THR A 141 -16.13 -12.72 -24.41
C THR A 141 -15.92 -14.23 -24.52
N GLU A 142 -14.73 -14.61 -24.99
CA GLU A 142 -14.29 -16.00 -25.12
C GLU A 142 -12.92 -16.17 -24.49
N ALA A 143 -12.69 -17.34 -23.90
CA ALA A 143 -11.44 -17.63 -23.21
C ALA A 143 -11.02 -19.09 -23.34
N LYS A 144 -9.73 -19.35 -23.20
CA LYS A 144 -9.10 -20.65 -22.97
C LYS A 144 -7.86 -20.45 -22.09
N LEU A 145 -7.22 -21.54 -21.66
CA LEU A 145 -5.96 -21.46 -20.96
C LEU A 145 -4.82 -21.00 -21.87
N ALA A 146 -3.95 -20.14 -21.36
CA ALA A 146 -2.73 -19.75 -22.04
C ALA A 146 -1.69 -20.89 -22.00
N PRO A 147 -0.74 -20.95 -22.96
CA PRO A 147 0.24 -22.05 -23.04
C PRO A 147 1.09 -22.26 -21.77
N ILE A 148 1.36 -21.20 -21.02
CA ILE A 148 2.10 -21.28 -19.75
C ILE A 148 1.37 -22.12 -18.69
N CYS A 149 0.05 -22.27 -18.78
CA CYS A 149 -0.72 -23.11 -17.86
C CYS A 149 -0.33 -24.60 -17.95
N ALA A 150 0.31 -25.04 -19.04
CA ALA A 150 0.90 -26.37 -19.08
C ALA A 150 1.88 -26.62 -17.92
N GLU A 151 2.56 -25.56 -17.49
CA GLU A 151 3.54 -25.64 -16.38
C GLU A 151 2.86 -25.64 -14.99
N LEU A 152 1.56 -25.34 -14.92
CA LEU A 152 0.76 -25.43 -13.70
C LEU A 152 0.16 -26.84 -13.51
N PHE A 153 -0.14 -27.53 -14.61
CA PHE A 153 -0.92 -28.76 -14.58
C PHE A 153 -0.13 -30.02 -14.97
N ARG A 154 1.12 -29.87 -15.43
CA ARG A 154 1.93 -30.98 -15.97
C ARG A 154 1.97 -32.21 -15.08
N ASP A 155 2.09 -32.03 -13.78
CA ASP A 155 2.25 -33.11 -12.82
C ASP A 155 0.95 -33.46 -12.06
N LEU A 156 -0.16 -32.78 -12.38
CA LEU A 156 -1.41 -32.89 -11.62
C LEU A 156 -1.97 -34.32 -11.61
N ASP A 157 -1.92 -35.01 -12.73
CA ASP A 157 -2.45 -36.38 -12.89
C ASP A 157 -1.43 -37.46 -12.40
N SER A 158 -0.33 -37.04 -11.79
CA SER A 158 0.74 -37.90 -11.29
C SER A 158 0.86 -37.91 -9.77
N ASP A 159 -0.25 -37.70 -9.06
CA ASP A 159 -0.34 -37.65 -7.59
C ASP A 159 0.68 -36.68 -6.93
N ALA A 160 1.06 -35.62 -7.63
CA ALA A 160 2.06 -34.65 -7.17
C ALA A 160 1.55 -33.75 -6.03
N VAL A 161 0.23 -33.59 -5.87
CA VAL A 161 -0.45 -32.75 -4.86
C VAL A 161 -1.67 -33.48 -4.31
N ASP A 162 -2.14 -33.02 -3.13
CA ASP A 162 -3.33 -33.57 -2.52
C ASP A 162 -4.60 -33.02 -3.17
N PHE A 163 -5.64 -33.85 -3.19
CA PHE A 163 -6.97 -33.49 -3.61
C PHE A 163 -7.90 -33.49 -2.40
N VAL A 164 -8.67 -32.44 -2.27
CA VAL A 164 -9.66 -32.24 -1.21
C VAL A 164 -11.07 -32.21 -1.81
N ASP A 165 -12.07 -32.51 -1.03
CA ASP A 165 -13.45 -32.39 -1.43
C ASP A 165 -13.83 -30.91 -1.59
N ASN A 166 -14.67 -30.59 -2.59
CA ASN A 166 -15.23 -29.27 -2.75
C ASN A 166 -16.26 -28.96 -1.64
N TYR A 167 -16.87 -27.80 -1.67
CA TYR A 167 -17.77 -27.30 -0.63
C TYR A 167 -19.01 -28.19 -0.33
N ASP A 168 -19.46 -29.02 -1.29
CA ASP A 168 -20.63 -29.91 -1.19
C ASP A 168 -20.26 -31.41 -1.27
N ASN A 169 -18.98 -31.74 -1.23
CA ASN A 169 -18.42 -33.08 -1.35
C ASN A 169 -18.81 -33.83 -2.67
N SER A 170 -19.27 -33.10 -3.67
CA SER A 170 -19.65 -33.69 -4.97
C SER A 170 -18.49 -33.92 -5.92
N MET A 171 -17.40 -33.20 -5.74
CA MET A 171 -16.22 -33.20 -6.61
C MET A 171 -14.94 -33.05 -5.78
N LYS A 172 -13.82 -33.43 -6.38
CA LYS A 172 -12.49 -33.18 -5.80
C LYS A 172 -11.76 -32.08 -6.55
N GLU A 173 -11.04 -31.27 -5.80
CA GLU A 173 -10.19 -30.19 -6.30
C GLU A 173 -8.78 -30.28 -5.72
N PRO A 174 -7.73 -29.86 -6.45
CA PRO A 174 -6.38 -29.84 -5.93
C PRO A 174 -6.24 -28.80 -4.83
N SER A 175 -5.58 -29.16 -3.73
CA SER A 175 -5.26 -28.22 -2.65
C SER A 175 -4.33 -27.11 -3.14
N LEU A 176 -3.33 -27.44 -3.94
CA LEU A 176 -2.35 -26.56 -4.58
C LEU A 176 -2.12 -27.01 -6.03
N LEU A 177 -1.64 -26.12 -6.89
CA LEU A 177 -1.22 -26.49 -8.25
C LEU A 177 0.29 -26.78 -8.28
N PRO A 178 0.75 -27.92 -8.87
CA PRO A 178 2.15 -28.34 -8.88
C PRO A 178 2.99 -27.50 -9.86
N THR A 179 3.11 -26.19 -9.61
CA THR A 179 3.80 -25.25 -10.49
C THR A 179 5.27 -25.63 -10.67
N THR A 180 5.77 -25.59 -11.91
CA THR A 180 7.16 -25.93 -12.26
C THR A 180 8.11 -24.73 -12.12
N PHE A 181 7.59 -23.57 -11.76
CA PHE A 181 8.34 -22.33 -11.50
C PHE A 181 7.71 -21.58 -10.32
N PRO A 182 8.46 -20.71 -9.61
CA PRO A 182 7.97 -19.97 -8.45
C PRO A 182 6.96 -18.87 -8.83
N ASN A 183 5.76 -19.29 -9.20
CA ASN A 183 4.71 -18.38 -9.67
C ASN A 183 4.34 -17.32 -8.62
N VAL A 184 4.50 -17.61 -7.35
CA VAL A 184 4.24 -16.68 -6.24
C VAL A 184 5.02 -15.36 -6.35
N LEU A 185 6.19 -15.39 -6.99
CA LEU A 185 6.99 -14.18 -7.25
C LEU A 185 6.83 -13.65 -8.68
N VAL A 186 6.41 -14.49 -9.63
CA VAL A 186 6.22 -14.06 -11.03
C VAL A 186 4.93 -13.28 -11.20
N SER A 187 3.86 -13.72 -10.57
CA SER A 187 2.53 -13.09 -10.70
C SER A 187 2.27 -12.12 -9.56
N ALA A 188 2.08 -10.84 -9.89
CA ALA A 188 1.66 -9.84 -8.92
C ALA A 188 0.35 -10.27 -8.24
N ASN A 189 0.30 -10.14 -6.92
CA ASN A 189 -0.86 -10.51 -6.12
C ASN A 189 -1.12 -9.46 -5.03
N GLN A 190 -2.38 -9.02 -4.94
CA GLN A 190 -2.84 -8.12 -3.91
C GLN A 190 -4.02 -8.76 -3.18
N GLY A 191 -3.95 -8.84 -1.87
CA GLY A 191 -5.01 -9.38 -1.02
C GLY A 191 -5.20 -8.55 0.23
N ILE A 192 -6.44 -8.20 0.53
CA ILE A 192 -6.81 -7.48 1.74
C ILE A 192 -7.64 -8.44 2.59
N ALA A 193 -7.08 -8.83 3.73
CA ALA A 193 -7.74 -9.68 4.72
C ALA A 193 -8.12 -8.87 5.96
N VAL A 194 -8.63 -9.55 6.97
CA VAL A 194 -8.93 -8.94 8.26
C VAL A 194 -7.65 -8.91 9.11
N GLY A 195 -7.21 -7.72 9.48
CA GLY A 195 -6.01 -7.52 10.30
C GLY A 195 -4.67 -7.71 9.58
N MET A 196 -4.67 -8.12 8.31
CA MET A 196 -3.46 -8.26 7.51
C MET A 196 -3.73 -8.09 6.01
N ALA A 197 -2.68 -7.83 5.26
CA ALA A 197 -2.72 -7.73 3.81
C ALA A 197 -1.55 -8.48 3.19
N SER A 198 -1.69 -8.84 1.93
CA SER A 198 -0.60 -9.33 1.07
C SER A 198 -0.49 -8.42 -0.14
N GLN A 199 0.72 -7.98 -0.45
CA GLN A 199 1.00 -7.24 -1.67
C GLN A 199 2.35 -7.71 -2.22
N ILE A 200 2.27 -8.63 -3.17
CA ILE A 200 3.42 -9.20 -3.86
C ILE A 200 3.51 -8.51 -5.22
N CYS A 201 4.59 -7.77 -5.44
CA CYS A 201 4.93 -7.25 -6.76
C CYS A 201 5.43 -8.40 -7.64
N GLY A 202 5.07 -8.37 -8.93
CA GLY A 202 5.59 -9.35 -9.89
C GLY A 202 7.06 -9.12 -10.22
N PHE A 203 7.75 -10.20 -10.55
CA PHE A 203 9.13 -10.16 -11.03
C PHE A 203 9.25 -10.83 -12.40
N ASN A 204 10.33 -10.51 -13.12
CA ASN A 204 10.59 -11.14 -14.41
C ASN A 204 10.79 -12.65 -14.26
N LEU A 205 10.07 -13.44 -15.06
CA LEU A 205 10.12 -14.91 -15.01
C LEU A 205 11.54 -15.45 -15.20
N GLY A 206 12.29 -14.87 -16.14
CA GLY A 206 13.68 -15.28 -16.39
C GLY A 206 14.57 -15.08 -15.18
N GLU A 207 14.49 -13.89 -14.57
CA GLU A 207 15.25 -13.55 -13.37
C GLU A 207 14.89 -14.45 -12.17
N VAL A 208 13.59 -14.73 -11.98
CA VAL A 208 13.12 -15.64 -10.91
C VAL A 208 13.64 -17.05 -11.12
N CYS A 209 13.60 -17.57 -12.35
CA CYS A 209 14.16 -18.87 -12.66
C CYS A 209 15.68 -18.92 -12.43
N ASP A 210 16.42 -17.91 -12.88
CA ASP A 210 17.87 -17.83 -12.71
C ASP A 210 18.26 -17.74 -11.24
N THR A 211 17.56 -16.94 -10.45
CA THR A 211 17.78 -16.80 -9.01
C THR A 211 17.50 -18.11 -8.27
N THR A 212 16.39 -18.80 -8.63
CA THR A 212 16.05 -20.09 -8.03
C THR A 212 17.10 -21.16 -8.36
N ILE A 213 17.57 -21.20 -9.61
CA ILE A 213 18.66 -22.11 -10.04
C ILE A 213 19.95 -21.79 -9.28
N ALA A 214 20.27 -20.51 -9.10
CA ALA A 214 21.45 -20.09 -8.38
C ALA A 214 21.40 -20.51 -6.89
N LEU A 215 20.26 -20.32 -6.22
CA LEU A 215 20.04 -20.77 -4.84
C LEU A 215 20.08 -22.30 -4.70
N LEU A 216 19.56 -23.05 -5.67
CA LEU A 216 19.65 -24.52 -5.69
C LEU A 216 21.09 -25.01 -5.80
N LYS A 217 21.96 -24.27 -6.49
CA LYS A 217 23.41 -24.57 -6.65
C LYS A 217 24.21 -24.05 -5.47
N ASN A 218 23.91 -22.88 -4.96
CA ASN A 218 24.60 -22.25 -3.83
C ASN A 218 23.55 -21.59 -2.89
N PRO A 219 23.28 -22.17 -1.70
CA PRO A 219 22.32 -21.63 -0.75
C PRO A 219 22.64 -20.21 -0.25
N ASP A 220 23.90 -19.77 -0.31
CA ASP A 220 24.36 -18.44 0.10
C ASP A 220 24.38 -17.43 -1.05
N HIS A 221 23.71 -17.72 -2.17
CA HIS A 221 23.65 -16.83 -3.32
C HIS A 221 23.00 -15.49 -2.97
N ASP A 222 23.63 -14.37 -3.36
CA ASP A 222 23.03 -13.04 -3.23
C ASP A 222 21.88 -12.87 -4.24
N VAL A 223 20.66 -12.91 -3.74
CA VAL A 223 19.42 -12.77 -4.53
C VAL A 223 19.42 -11.52 -5.39
N ALA A 224 19.93 -10.39 -4.88
CA ALA A 224 19.95 -9.11 -5.59
C ALA A 224 20.90 -9.10 -6.81
N SER A 225 21.79 -10.09 -6.92
CA SER A 225 22.70 -10.22 -8.08
C SER A 225 22.02 -10.80 -9.32
N THR A 226 20.94 -11.53 -9.16
CA THR A 226 20.21 -12.21 -10.26
C THR A 226 18.74 -11.77 -10.39
N LEU A 227 18.12 -11.29 -9.31
CA LEU A 227 16.81 -10.68 -9.31
C LEU A 227 16.99 -9.16 -9.21
N LEU A 228 16.90 -8.46 -10.34
CA LEU A 228 17.35 -7.07 -10.42
C LEU A 228 16.40 -6.10 -9.72
N ALA A 229 15.09 -6.20 -10.01
CA ALA A 229 14.02 -5.41 -9.38
C ALA A 229 12.65 -6.01 -9.75
N PRO A 230 11.53 -5.60 -9.14
CA PRO A 230 10.20 -5.90 -9.64
C PRO A 230 10.02 -5.54 -11.11
N ASP A 231 9.15 -6.26 -11.82
CA ASP A 231 8.82 -6.01 -13.21
C ASP A 231 7.29 -5.90 -13.35
N PHE A 232 6.81 -4.79 -13.92
CA PHE A 232 5.38 -4.49 -13.94
C PHE A 232 4.79 -4.61 -15.36
N PRO A 233 3.58 -5.15 -15.50
CA PRO A 233 2.94 -5.30 -16.81
C PRO A 233 2.64 -3.98 -17.50
N THR A 234 2.49 -2.88 -16.77
CA THR A 234 2.29 -1.53 -17.31
C THR A 234 3.60 -0.84 -17.75
N GLY A 235 4.76 -1.47 -17.51
CA GLY A 235 6.06 -0.88 -17.80
C GLY A 235 6.46 0.18 -16.77
N GLY A 236 6.93 1.33 -17.26
CA GLY A 236 7.44 2.42 -16.43
C GLY A 236 8.92 2.28 -16.09
N GLN A 237 9.38 3.11 -15.17
CA GLN A 237 10.76 3.17 -14.69
C GLN A 237 10.80 3.01 -13.17
N ILE A 238 11.54 2.04 -12.67
CA ILE A 238 11.78 1.88 -11.23
C ILE A 238 12.97 2.76 -10.84
N ILE A 239 12.77 3.62 -9.84
CA ILE A 239 13.87 4.33 -9.19
C ILE A 239 14.42 3.41 -8.10
N CYS A 240 15.57 2.81 -8.38
CA CYS A 240 16.17 1.80 -7.54
C CYS A 240 17.20 2.41 -6.58
N ASP A 241 16.96 2.23 -5.27
CA ASP A 241 17.99 2.28 -4.26
C ASP A 241 18.41 0.84 -3.92
N PRO A 242 19.67 0.46 -4.19
CA PRO A 242 20.13 -0.91 -3.92
C PRO A 242 20.03 -1.34 -2.45
N ALA A 243 20.10 -0.40 -1.50
CA ALA A 243 19.99 -0.71 -0.08
C ALA A 243 18.53 -0.99 0.31
N GLU A 244 17.60 -0.16 -0.14
CA GLU A 244 16.16 -0.36 0.08
C GLU A 244 15.68 -1.68 -0.58
N LEU A 245 16.19 -1.97 -1.79
CA LEU A 245 15.83 -3.19 -2.50
C LEU A 245 16.34 -4.46 -1.78
N ARG A 246 17.57 -4.45 -1.28
CA ARG A 246 18.11 -5.57 -0.47
C ARG A 246 17.30 -5.77 0.82
N GLU A 247 16.88 -4.68 1.47
CA GLU A 247 16.04 -4.77 2.65
C GLU A 247 14.65 -5.33 2.33
N LEU A 248 14.06 -4.94 1.21
CA LEU A 248 12.82 -5.54 0.70
C LEU A 248 13.00 -7.05 0.46
N TYR A 249 14.11 -7.46 -0.17
CA TYR A 249 14.37 -8.87 -0.45
C TYR A 249 14.64 -9.68 0.82
N ARG A 250 15.20 -9.06 1.84
CA ARG A 250 15.47 -9.69 3.14
C ARG A 250 14.22 -9.86 3.99
N THR A 251 13.35 -8.83 4.01
CA THR A 251 12.22 -8.75 4.96
C THR A 251 10.86 -9.04 4.33
N GLY A 252 10.73 -8.96 3.01
CA GLY A 252 9.45 -9.00 2.31
C GLY A 252 8.59 -7.74 2.53
N ARG A 253 9.14 -6.68 3.10
CA ARG A 253 8.45 -5.41 3.38
C ARG A 253 9.24 -4.23 2.87
N GLY A 254 8.55 -3.29 2.23
CA GLY A 254 9.16 -2.08 1.70
C GLY A 254 8.28 -1.40 0.68
N GLY A 255 8.90 -0.56 -0.14
CA GLY A 255 8.23 0.11 -1.26
C GLY A 255 9.18 0.29 -2.42
N VAL A 256 8.64 0.31 -3.61
CA VAL A 256 9.39 0.53 -4.86
C VAL A 256 8.80 1.75 -5.55
N LYS A 257 9.61 2.77 -5.78
CA LYS A 257 9.19 3.97 -6.53
C LYS A 257 9.16 3.67 -8.01
N VAL A 258 8.01 3.91 -8.64
CA VAL A 258 7.80 3.69 -10.07
C VAL A 258 7.38 5.00 -10.71
N ARG A 259 8.01 5.34 -11.83
CA ARG A 259 7.78 6.55 -12.60
C ARG A 259 7.25 6.20 -13.98
N SER A 260 6.37 7.05 -14.53
CA SER A 260 5.86 6.97 -15.91
C SER A 260 6.96 7.17 -16.93
N ARG A 261 6.80 6.55 -18.10
CA ARG A 261 7.63 6.87 -19.26
C ARG A 261 6.91 7.83 -20.19
N TRP A 262 7.65 8.77 -20.69
CA TRP A 262 7.12 9.84 -21.53
C TRP A 262 8.11 10.24 -22.64
N ARG A 263 7.61 10.96 -23.62
CA ARG A 263 8.40 11.59 -24.68
C ARG A 263 7.81 12.93 -25.04
N TYR A 264 8.63 13.83 -25.54
CA TYR A 264 8.20 15.13 -26.00
C TYR A 264 8.21 15.21 -27.51
N ASP A 265 7.05 15.50 -28.09
CA ASP A 265 6.92 15.84 -29.52
C ASP A 265 7.07 17.35 -29.68
N LYS A 266 8.22 17.76 -30.23
CA LYS A 266 8.55 19.20 -30.48
C LYS A 266 7.64 19.82 -31.55
N GLN A 267 7.15 19.06 -32.53
CA GLN A 267 6.33 19.60 -33.62
C GLN A 267 4.92 19.92 -33.14
N ALA A 268 4.34 19.00 -32.34
CA ALA A 268 3.03 19.19 -31.77
C ALA A 268 3.05 19.99 -30.45
N ASN A 269 4.21 20.26 -29.87
CA ASN A 269 4.40 20.85 -28.53
C ASN A 269 3.63 20.07 -27.45
N LEU A 270 3.77 18.73 -27.49
CA LEU A 270 2.98 17.76 -26.76
C LEU A 270 3.87 16.81 -25.97
N ILE A 271 3.54 16.58 -24.72
CA ILE A 271 4.08 15.44 -23.92
C ILE A 271 3.16 14.25 -24.12
N GLU A 272 3.72 13.14 -24.57
CA GLU A 272 3.06 11.84 -24.63
C GLU A 272 3.56 10.94 -23.51
N ILE A 273 2.66 10.51 -22.61
CA ILE A 273 2.94 9.50 -21.60
C ILE A 273 2.40 8.18 -22.15
N TYR A 274 3.25 7.15 -22.25
CA TYR A 274 2.93 5.87 -22.88
C TYR A 274 3.07 4.67 -21.93
N GLU A 275 3.61 4.86 -20.72
CA GLU A 275 3.63 3.90 -19.64
C GLU A 275 3.41 4.61 -18.31
N ILE A 276 2.60 4.03 -17.42
CA ILE A 276 2.27 4.59 -16.11
C ILE A 276 2.54 3.58 -14.99
N PRO A 277 2.72 4.03 -13.73
CA PRO A 277 2.86 3.13 -12.59
C PRO A 277 1.69 2.15 -12.47
N TYR A 278 1.98 0.92 -12.09
CA TYR A 278 0.98 -0.15 -11.93
C TYR A 278 -0.07 0.15 -10.84
N SER A 279 0.23 1.04 -9.92
CA SER A 279 -0.62 1.45 -8.80
C SER A 279 -1.70 2.47 -9.16
N THR A 280 -1.69 3.04 -10.38
CA THR A 280 -2.58 4.13 -10.77
C THR A 280 -3.34 3.85 -12.06
N SER A 281 -4.25 4.75 -12.43
CA SER A 281 -4.98 4.73 -13.69
C SER A 281 -4.88 6.08 -14.41
N ILE A 282 -5.18 6.09 -15.71
CA ILE A 282 -5.17 7.30 -16.55
C ILE A 282 -6.08 8.37 -15.93
N GLU A 283 -7.29 8.00 -15.54
CA GLU A 283 -8.29 8.92 -14.99
C GLU A 283 -7.83 9.50 -13.65
N ALA A 284 -7.17 8.72 -12.80
CA ALA A 284 -6.63 9.22 -11.53
C ALA A 284 -5.54 10.28 -11.76
N ILE A 285 -4.73 10.12 -12.81
CA ILE A 285 -3.73 11.10 -13.20
C ILE A 285 -4.40 12.36 -13.73
N LEU A 286 -5.36 12.22 -14.66
CA LEU A 286 -6.11 13.35 -15.23
C LEU A 286 -6.84 14.15 -14.15
N ASP A 287 -7.56 13.48 -13.25
CA ASP A 287 -8.27 14.10 -12.13
C ASP A 287 -7.31 14.92 -11.25
N LYS A 288 -6.14 14.34 -10.92
CA LYS A 288 -5.16 15.01 -10.07
C LYS A 288 -4.51 16.22 -10.75
N VAL A 289 -4.17 16.11 -12.02
CA VAL A 289 -3.61 17.25 -12.77
C VAL A 289 -4.66 18.36 -12.92
N ALA A 290 -5.93 18.03 -13.19
CA ALA A 290 -7.01 18.99 -13.25
C ALA A 290 -7.22 19.73 -11.90
N GLU A 291 -7.12 19.02 -10.77
CA GLU A 291 -7.14 19.62 -9.43
C GLU A 291 -6.00 20.65 -9.26
N LEU A 292 -4.78 20.29 -9.68
CA LEU A 292 -3.60 21.15 -9.56
C LEU A 292 -3.69 22.40 -10.45
N ILE A 293 -4.27 22.27 -11.64
CA ILE A 293 -4.52 23.41 -12.55
C ILE A 293 -5.55 24.35 -11.92
N LYS A 294 -6.65 23.81 -11.38
CA LYS A 294 -7.69 24.61 -10.68
C LYS A 294 -7.13 25.33 -9.44
N ALA A 295 -6.20 24.68 -8.74
CA ALA A 295 -5.51 25.28 -7.61
C ALA A 295 -4.43 26.30 -7.98
N GLY A 296 -4.18 26.54 -9.28
CA GLY A 296 -3.15 27.46 -9.78
C GLY A 296 -1.71 26.99 -9.58
N LYS A 297 -1.52 25.70 -9.22
CA LYS A 297 -0.18 25.14 -9.03
C LYS A 297 0.52 24.76 -10.33
N ILE A 298 -0.24 24.51 -11.37
CA ILE A 298 0.24 24.18 -12.71
C ILE A 298 -0.44 25.15 -13.68
N SER A 299 0.38 25.91 -14.40
CA SER A 299 -0.09 26.91 -15.38
C SER A 299 0.37 26.60 -16.81
N GLU A 300 1.29 25.67 -16.98
CA GLU A 300 2.03 25.36 -18.19
C GLU A 300 1.23 24.50 -19.19
N ILE A 301 0.19 23.82 -18.71
CA ILE A 301 -0.66 22.92 -19.51
C ILE A 301 -1.79 23.71 -20.18
N SER A 302 -2.03 23.47 -21.46
CA SER A 302 -3.17 24.02 -22.20
C SER A 302 -4.35 23.05 -22.30
N ASP A 303 -4.09 21.75 -22.53
CA ASP A 303 -5.09 20.69 -22.63
C ASP A 303 -4.51 19.32 -22.28
N MET A 304 -5.39 18.37 -21.94
CA MET A 304 -5.02 16.98 -21.65
C MET A 304 -6.08 16.04 -22.22
N ARG A 305 -5.63 14.96 -22.86
CA ARG A 305 -6.52 13.98 -23.49
C ARG A 305 -6.00 12.56 -23.27
N ASP A 306 -6.93 11.63 -23.09
CA ASP A 306 -6.65 10.21 -23.24
C ASP A 306 -6.81 9.83 -24.72
N GLU A 307 -5.71 9.50 -25.37
CA GLU A 307 -5.64 9.04 -26.75
C GLU A 307 -5.27 7.55 -26.84
N THR A 308 -5.53 6.80 -25.76
CA THR A 308 -5.28 5.36 -25.69
C THR A 308 -6.10 4.61 -26.74
N ASP A 309 -5.43 3.80 -27.54
CA ASP A 309 -6.05 2.99 -28.59
C ASP A 309 -5.53 1.54 -28.61
N LEU A 310 -5.72 0.83 -29.70
CA LEU A 310 -5.24 -0.55 -29.87
C LEU A 310 -3.72 -0.68 -29.90
N SER A 311 -2.98 0.41 -30.15
CA SER A 311 -1.51 0.44 -30.15
C SER A 311 -0.91 0.56 -28.74
N GLY A 312 -1.71 0.97 -27.76
CA GLY A 312 -1.30 1.06 -26.37
C GLY A 312 -1.79 2.32 -25.66
N LEU A 313 -1.31 2.49 -24.42
CA LEU A 313 -1.59 3.66 -23.60
C LEU A 313 -0.95 4.92 -24.22
N LYS A 314 -1.73 5.99 -24.32
CA LYS A 314 -1.28 7.29 -24.74
C LYS A 314 -2.07 8.40 -24.04
N LEU A 315 -1.46 9.00 -23.02
CA LEU A 315 -1.95 10.22 -22.38
C LEU A 315 -1.22 11.42 -22.98
N ALA A 316 -1.95 12.29 -23.63
CA ALA A 316 -1.45 13.48 -24.34
C ALA A 316 -1.62 14.73 -23.48
N ILE A 317 -0.56 15.50 -23.28
CA ILE A 317 -0.54 16.77 -22.54
C ILE A 317 -0.03 17.88 -23.44
N ASP A 318 -0.91 18.75 -23.88
CA ASP A 318 -0.55 19.93 -24.71
C ASP A 318 0.04 21.04 -23.84
N LEU A 319 1.18 21.56 -24.25
CA LEU A 319 1.87 22.60 -23.53
C LEU A 319 1.52 24.00 -24.04
N LYS A 320 1.53 24.99 -23.15
CA LYS A 320 1.51 26.38 -23.53
C LYS A 320 2.85 26.78 -24.15
N ARG A 321 2.84 27.80 -25.03
CA ARG A 321 4.07 28.31 -25.66
C ARG A 321 5.05 28.77 -24.59
N GLY A 322 6.31 28.31 -24.72
CA GLY A 322 7.40 28.66 -23.81
C GLY A 322 7.47 27.83 -22.52
N ALA A 323 6.59 26.85 -22.34
CA ALA A 323 6.71 25.89 -21.22
C ALA A 323 7.88 24.93 -21.47
N ASP A 324 8.65 24.66 -20.42
CA ASP A 324 9.73 23.68 -20.41
C ASP A 324 9.19 22.31 -20.07
N PRO A 325 9.23 21.31 -20.98
CA PRO A 325 8.66 20.00 -20.76
C PRO A 325 9.36 19.21 -19.64
N GLU A 326 10.69 19.34 -19.49
CA GLU A 326 11.45 18.61 -18.46
C GLU A 326 11.10 19.12 -17.06
N LYS A 327 11.07 20.44 -16.88
CA LYS A 327 10.66 21.06 -15.60
C LYS A 327 9.23 20.72 -15.24
N LEU A 328 8.32 20.75 -16.22
CA LEU A 328 6.94 20.38 -16.00
C LEU A 328 6.81 18.91 -15.57
N MET A 329 7.50 17.99 -16.27
CA MET A 329 7.45 16.57 -15.92
C MET A 329 8.03 16.31 -14.53
N THR A 330 9.12 16.95 -14.16
CA THR A 330 9.71 16.86 -12.82
C THR A 330 8.71 17.33 -11.74
N LYS A 331 7.96 18.39 -12.02
CA LYS A 331 6.89 18.90 -11.14
C LYS A 331 5.70 17.93 -11.07
N LEU A 332 5.29 17.37 -12.20
CA LEU A 332 4.20 16.39 -12.29
C LEU A 332 4.55 15.09 -11.55
N PHE A 333 5.77 14.59 -11.66
CA PHE A 333 6.23 13.42 -10.91
C PHE A 333 6.12 13.59 -9.40
N ARG A 334 6.35 14.79 -8.88
CA ARG A 334 6.22 15.06 -7.44
C ARG A 334 4.78 15.22 -6.97
N LEU A 335 3.91 15.81 -7.79
CA LEU A 335 2.59 16.27 -7.39
C LEU A 335 1.45 15.31 -7.79
N THR A 336 1.73 14.34 -8.65
CA THR A 336 0.71 13.46 -9.25
C THR A 336 1.13 11.99 -9.18
N PRO A 337 0.21 11.03 -9.40
CA PRO A 337 0.52 9.61 -9.49
C PRO A 337 1.35 9.18 -10.72
N LEU A 338 1.89 10.11 -11.53
CA LEU A 338 2.86 9.81 -12.57
C LEU A 338 4.18 9.26 -12.00
N GLN A 339 4.45 9.51 -10.74
CA GLN A 339 5.40 8.77 -9.92
C GLN A 339 4.71 8.36 -8.63
N ASP A 340 4.76 7.07 -8.32
CA ASP A 340 4.10 6.53 -7.14
C ASP A 340 4.95 5.44 -6.50
N THR A 341 4.66 5.12 -5.23
CA THR A 341 5.34 4.07 -4.50
C THR A 341 4.45 2.85 -4.40
N VAL A 342 4.86 1.77 -5.06
CA VAL A 342 4.24 0.46 -4.92
C VAL A 342 4.71 -0.15 -3.60
N SER A 343 3.82 -0.18 -2.62
CA SER A 343 4.09 -0.84 -1.34
C SER A 343 4.20 -2.34 -1.52
N CYS A 344 5.13 -2.99 -0.83
CA CYS A 344 5.35 -4.42 -0.84
C CYS A 344 5.17 -5.00 0.56
N ASN A 345 4.44 -6.12 0.64
CA ASN A 345 4.24 -6.92 1.84
C ASN A 345 4.06 -8.39 1.40
N PHE A 346 5.14 -9.16 1.38
CA PHE A 346 5.16 -10.54 0.87
C PHE A 346 4.60 -11.50 1.92
N ASN A 347 3.31 -11.38 2.17
CA ASN A 347 2.58 -12.24 3.09
C ASN A 347 1.98 -13.41 2.30
N ILE A 348 2.38 -14.63 2.63
CA ILE A 348 2.03 -15.85 1.91
C ILE A 348 1.58 -16.91 2.93
N LEU A 349 0.64 -17.76 2.55
CA LEU A 349 0.25 -18.91 3.36
C LEU A 349 1.23 -20.07 3.14
N ILE A 350 1.81 -20.53 4.22
CA ILE A 350 2.61 -21.75 4.26
C ILE A 350 1.92 -22.74 5.20
N ALA A 351 1.45 -23.85 4.68
CA ALA A 351 0.66 -24.82 5.43
C ALA A 351 -0.53 -24.18 6.19
N GLY A 352 -1.25 -23.26 5.55
CA GLY A 352 -2.38 -22.54 6.12
C GLY A 352 -2.03 -21.41 7.10
N MET A 353 -0.76 -21.13 7.36
CA MET A 353 -0.30 -20.08 8.26
C MET A 353 0.24 -18.88 7.47
N PRO A 354 -0.27 -17.65 7.69
CA PRO A 354 0.24 -16.47 7.03
C PRO A 354 1.64 -16.09 7.57
N ARG A 355 2.59 -15.92 6.68
CA ARG A 355 3.98 -15.54 7.00
C ARG A 355 4.46 -14.46 6.04
N VAL A 356 5.04 -13.41 6.59
CA VAL A 356 5.75 -12.40 5.79
C VAL A 356 7.20 -12.86 5.67
N MET A 357 7.65 -13.02 4.44
CA MET A 357 8.95 -13.65 4.14
C MET A 357 9.72 -12.85 3.10
N GLY A 358 11.04 -12.87 3.23
CA GLY A 358 11.94 -12.37 2.19
C GLY A 358 11.94 -13.24 0.93
N VAL A 359 12.46 -12.71 -0.16
CA VAL A 359 12.49 -13.42 -1.46
C VAL A 359 13.23 -14.76 -1.36
N GLY A 360 14.40 -14.77 -0.71
CA GLY A 360 15.17 -16.00 -0.51
C GLY A 360 14.41 -17.07 0.28
N GLU A 361 13.69 -16.67 1.33
CA GLU A 361 12.86 -17.57 2.12
C GLU A 361 11.70 -18.14 1.30
N ILE A 362 11.04 -17.29 0.49
CA ILE A 362 9.94 -17.73 -0.41
C ILE A 362 10.46 -18.76 -1.42
N LEU A 363 11.62 -18.51 -2.03
CA LEU A 363 12.22 -19.44 -3.00
C LEU A 363 12.64 -20.75 -2.35
N ASN A 364 13.12 -20.73 -1.10
CA ASN A 364 13.46 -21.93 -0.35
C ASN A 364 12.20 -22.76 0.01
N GLU A 365 11.13 -22.10 0.48
CA GLU A 365 9.83 -22.76 0.76
C GLU A 365 9.22 -23.35 -0.53
N TRP A 366 9.25 -22.59 -1.64
CA TRP A 366 8.81 -23.12 -2.93
C TRP A 366 9.64 -24.31 -3.38
N THR A 367 10.97 -24.26 -3.23
CA THR A 367 11.87 -25.36 -3.59
C THR A 367 11.61 -26.61 -2.77
N ALA A 368 11.37 -26.45 -1.46
CA ALA A 368 11.02 -27.56 -0.57
C ALA A 368 9.71 -28.21 -1.01
N TRP A 369 8.69 -27.40 -1.26
CA TRP A 369 7.39 -27.86 -1.76
C TRP A 369 7.50 -28.51 -3.15
N ARG A 370 8.23 -27.89 -4.09
CA ARG A 370 8.44 -28.48 -5.43
C ARG A 370 9.21 -29.80 -5.36
N THR A 371 10.17 -29.92 -4.47
CA THR A 371 10.90 -31.17 -4.24
C THR A 371 9.95 -32.30 -3.87
N GLU A 372 8.95 -32.03 -3.02
CA GLU A 372 7.95 -33.03 -2.65
C GLU A 372 7.03 -33.36 -3.83
N CYS A 373 6.59 -32.38 -4.60
CA CYS A 373 5.82 -32.63 -5.84
C CYS A 373 6.56 -33.54 -6.81
N VAL A 374 7.85 -33.29 -7.05
CA VAL A 374 8.69 -34.12 -7.93
C VAL A 374 8.88 -35.53 -7.34
N ARG A 375 9.11 -35.65 -6.03
CA ARG A 375 9.24 -36.94 -5.34
C ARG A 375 7.98 -37.76 -5.51
N ARG A 376 6.80 -37.21 -5.23
CA ARG A 376 5.49 -37.89 -5.39
C ARG A 376 5.25 -38.30 -6.83
N ARG A 377 5.50 -37.42 -7.78
CA ARG A 377 5.42 -37.74 -9.22
C ARG A 377 6.32 -38.93 -9.60
N VAL A 378 7.58 -38.91 -9.20
CA VAL A 378 8.54 -39.97 -9.49
C VAL A 378 8.07 -41.28 -8.85
N TYR A 379 7.59 -41.23 -7.60
CA TYR A 379 7.04 -42.38 -6.89
C TYR A 379 5.80 -42.96 -7.60
N PHE A 380 4.88 -42.11 -8.05
CA PHE A 380 3.70 -42.52 -8.81
C PHE A 380 4.10 -43.22 -10.13
N VAL A 381 5.01 -42.63 -10.88
CA VAL A 381 5.51 -43.23 -12.13
C VAL A 381 6.23 -44.55 -11.86
N LEU A 382 7.03 -44.63 -10.78
CA LEU A 382 7.72 -45.84 -10.34
C LEU A 382 6.72 -46.97 -10.07
N ASN A 383 5.67 -46.71 -9.30
CA ASN A 383 4.65 -47.72 -8.96
C ASN A 383 3.94 -48.21 -10.23
N ARG A 384 3.49 -47.31 -11.09
CA ARG A 384 2.87 -47.72 -12.37
C ARG A 384 3.78 -48.55 -13.25
N LYS A 385 5.10 -48.28 -13.24
CA LYS A 385 6.08 -49.10 -13.97
C LYS A 385 6.30 -50.44 -13.29
N LYS A 386 6.31 -50.51 -11.95
CA LYS A 386 6.38 -51.74 -11.20
C LYS A 386 5.16 -52.63 -11.45
N ASP A 387 3.96 -52.06 -11.45
CA ASP A 387 2.74 -52.79 -11.77
C ASP A 387 2.78 -53.35 -13.18
N LYS A 388 3.22 -52.55 -14.17
CA LYS A 388 3.43 -53.04 -15.55
C LYS A 388 4.48 -54.10 -15.66
N LEU A 389 5.60 -53.95 -14.96
CA LEU A 389 6.69 -54.96 -14.92
C LEU A 389 6.16 -56.29 -14.33
N HIS A 390 5.36 -56.17 -13.24
CA HIS A 390 4.76 -57.31 -12.60
C HIS A 390 3.89 -58.15 -13.58
N LEU A 391 3.03 -57.48 -14.35
CA LEU A 391 2.25 -58.13 -15.42
C LEU A 391 3.13 -58.79 -16.48
N LEU A 392 4.18 -58.10 -16.95
CA LEU A 392 5.08 -58.61 -17.97
C LEU A 392 5.94 -59.80 -17.49
N LEU A 393 6.27 -59.85 -16.19
CA LEU A 393 6.96 -60.99 -15.60
C LEU A 393 6.08 -62.23 -15.57
N GLY A 394 4.80 -62.09 -15.24
CA GLY A 394 3.82 -63.18 -15.36
C GLY A 394 3.72 -63.68 -16.77
N LEU A 395 3.61 -62.76 -17.73
CA LEU A 395 3.56 -63.11 -19.17
C LEU A 395 4.83 -63.80 -19.59
N LYS A 396 6.03 -63.38 -19.19
CA LYS A 396 7.30 -64.01 -19.51
C LYS A 396 7.36 -65.47 -19.06
N ARG A 397 6.82 -65.81 -17.88
CA ARG A 397 6.74 -67.19 -17.39
C ARG A 397 5.91 -68.07 -18.29
N ILE A 398 4.75 -67.56 -18.78
CA ILE A 398 3.86 -68.31 -19.68
C ILE A 398 4.43 -68.38 -21.09
N LEU A 399 5.07 -67.34 -21.60
CA LEU A 399 5.69 -67.34 -22.92
C LEU A 399 6.85 -68.35 -23.06
N LEU A 400 7.44 -68.82 -21.93
CA LEU A 400 8.45 -69.88 -21.91
C LEU A 400 7.84 -71.27 -22.16
N ASP A 401 6.54 -71.46 -21.90
CA ASP A 401 5.82 -72.71 -22.15
C ASP A 401 4.37 -72.42 -22.53
N ILE A 402 4.19 -71.91 -23.75
CA ILE A 402 2.86 -71.48 -24.29
C ILE A 402 1.92 -72.67 -24.48
N ASP A 403 2.48 -73.82 -24.92
CA ASP A 403 1.70 -75.00 -25.18
C ASP A 403 1.02 -75.50 -23.89
N LYS A 404 1.74 -75.42 -22.78
CA LYS A 404 1.17 -75.74 -21.45
C LYS A 404 0.04 -74.73 -21.06
N ALA A 405 0.18 -73.47 -21.36
CA ALA A 405 -0.88 -72.49 -21.05
C ALA A 405 -2.13 -72.77 -21.90
N ILE A 406 -1.97 -73.03 -23.17
CA ILE A 406 -3.08 -73.40 -24.06
C ILE A 406 -3.74 -74.68 -23.62
N ALA A 407 -2.94 -75.73 -23.20
CA ALA A 407 -3.49 -76.97 -22.68
C ALA A 407 -4.33 -76.74 -21.42
N ILE A 408 -3.81 -75.99 -20.44
CA ILE A 408 -4.54 -75.65 -19.24
C ILE A 408 -5.89 -74.97 -19.55
N ILE A 409 -5.91 -73.97 -20.43
CA ILE A 409 -7.13 -73.26 -20.80
C ILE A 409 -8.14 -74.19 -21.52
N ARG A 410 -7.66 -75.04 -22.39
CA ARG A 410 -8.50 -76.00 -23.16
C ARG A 410 -9.07 -77.15 -22.31
N GLU A 411 -8.34 -77.62 -21.31
CA GLU A 411 -8.70 -78.76 -20.48
C GLU A 411 -9.52 -78.34 -19.25
N THR A 412 -9.63 -77.04 -18.98
CA THR A 412 -10.47 -76.49 -17.88
C THR A 412 -11.94 -76.55 -18.31
N GLU A 413 -12.80 -77.19 -17.53
CA GLU A 413 -14.20 -77.38 -17.84
C GLU A 413 -15.04 -76.15 -17.54
N GLU A 414 -14.76 -75.42 -16.44
CA GLU A 414 -15.49 -74.22 -16.03
C GLU A 414 -14.66 -72.96 -16.24
N GLU A 415 -15.26 -71.91 -16.83
CA GLU A 415 -14.60 -70.61 -17.08
C GLU A 415 -13.99 -69.97 -15.81
N ALA A 416 -14.68 -70.13 -14.69
CA ALA A 416 -14.24 -69.61 -13.37
C ALA A 416 -12.94 -70.26 -12.86
N GLU A 417 -12.60 -71.45 -13.30
CA GLU A 417 -11.41 -72.21 -12.88
C GLU A 417 -10.16 -71.92 -13.76
N VAL A 418 -10.33 -71.25 -14.89
CA VAL A 418 -9.21 -70.94 -15.81
C VAL A 418 -8.12 -70.12 -15.10
N ILE A 419 -8.48 -69.09 -14.37
CA ILE A 419 -7.52 -68.23 -13.66
C ILE A 419 -6.81 -69.02 -12.51
N PRO A 420 -7.52 -69.71 -11.61
CA PRO A 420 -6.88 -70.59 -10.61
C PRO A 420 -5.92 -71.62 -11.19
N ASN A 421 -6.33 -72.28 -12.29
CA ASN A 421 -5.50 -73.30 -12.92
C ASN A 421 -4.23 -72.72 -13.54
N LEU A 422 -4.29 -71.55 -14.16
CA LEU A 422 -3.10 -70.81 -14.67
C LEU A 422 -2.18 -70.39 -13.52
N MET A 423 -2.78 -69.92 -12.39
CA MET A 423 -1.99 -69.55 -11.20
C MET A 423 -1.16 -70.74 -10.66
N ILE A 424 -1.79 -71.90 -10.50
CA ILE A 424 -1.15 -73.11 -10.03
C ILE A 424 -0.14 -73.63 -11.06
N GLY A 425 -0.49 -73.66 -12.34
CA GLY A 425 0.32 -74.20 -13.39
C GLY A 425 1.64 -73.43 -13.63
N PHE A 426 1.66 -72.13 -13.41
CA PHE A 426 2.81 -71.28 -13.68
C PHE A 426 3.40 -70.58 -12.44
N GLY A 427 2.77 -70.77 -11.28
CA GLY A 427 3.20 -70.08 -10.05
C GLY A 427 3.11 -68.54 -10.16
N ILE A 428 2.03 -68.02 -10.79
CA ILE A 428 1.69 -66.65 -10.94
C ILE A 428 0.55 -66.27 -10.09
N ASP A 429 0.37 -64.97 -9.75
CA ASP A 429 -0.79 -64.49 -9.03
C ASP A 429 -2.00 -64.24 -9.92
N GLN A 430 -3.14 -63.90 -9.30
CA GLN A 430 -4.40 -63.71 -9.96
C GLN A 430 -4.32 -62.60 -11.01
N VAL A 431 -3.71 -61.44 -10.68
CA VAL A 431 -3.64 -60.27 -11.61
C VAL A 431 -2.78 -60.59 -12.85
N GLN A 432 -1.73 -61.37 -12.69
CA GLN A 432 -0.90 -61.89 -13.76
C GLN A 432 -1.65 -62.89 -14.62
N ALA A 433 -2.41 -63.81 -13.98
CA ALA A 433 -3.19 -64.85 -14.69
C ALA A 433 -4.34 -64.22 -15.51
N GLU A 434 -5.08 -63.25 -14.94
CA GLU A 434 -6.11 -62.48 -15.66
C GLU A 434 -5.54 -61.75 -16.87
N TYR A 435 -4.41 -61.01 -16.69
CA TYR A 435 -3.75 -60.33 -17.81
C TYR A 435 -3.33 -61.26 -18.95
N VAL A 436 -2.89 -62.46 -18.59
CA VAL A 436 -2.47 -63.46 -19.59
C VAL A 436 -3.65 -64.09 -20.31
N ALA A 437 -4.73 -64.43 -19.56
CA ALA A 437 -5.92 -65.00 -20.16
C ALA A 437 -6.60 -64.09 -21.19
N GLU A 438 -6.47 -62.78 -21.03
CA GLU A 438 -6.99 -61.78 -21.98
C GLU A 438 -6.10 -61.55 -23.23
N ILE A 439 -4.96 -62.23 -23.35
CA ILE A 439 -4.08 -62.03 -24.51
C ILE A 439 -4.71 -62.58 -25.78
N LYS A 440 -4.76 -61.72 -26.78
CA LYS A 440 -5.27 -62.12 -28.10
C LYS A 440 -4.32 -63.15 -28.75
N LEU A 441 -4.85 -64.25 -29.27
CA LEU A 441 -4.08 -65.30 -29.91
C LEU A 441 -3.07 -64.82 -30.96
N ARG A 442 -3.41 -63.77 -31.72
CA ARG A 442 -2.48 -63.14 -32.67
C ARG A 442 -1.19 -62.58 -32.06
N ASN A 443 -1.18 -62.34 -30.74
CA ASN A 443 -0.08 -61.78 -30.00
C ASN A 443 0.85 -62.83 -29.38
N ILE A 444 0.63 -64.11 -29.72
CA ILE A 444 1.44 -65.24 -29.26
C ILE A 444 2.53 -65.60 -30.32
N ASN A 445 2.92 -64.64 -31.15
CA ASN A 445 3.98 -64.88 -32.15
C ASN A 445 5.37 -64.51 -31.60
N LYS A 446 6.41 -65.04 -32.26
CA LYS A 446 7.81 -64.87 -31.86
C LYS A 446 8.23 -63.37 -31.76
N GLU A 447 7.77 -62.56 -32.67
CA GLU A 447 8.07 -61.13 -32.70
C GLU A 447 7.50 -60.40 -31.46
N TYR A 448 6.25 -60.67 -31.12
CA TYR A 448 5.60 -60.12 -29.94
C TYR A 448 6.32 -60.54 -28.63
N ILE A 449 6.73 -61.79 -28.54
CA ILE A 449 7.45 -62.31 -27.39
C ILE A 449 8.79 -61.58 -27.21
N LEU A 450 9.58 -61.48 -28.27
CA LEU A 450 10.88 -60.80 -28.22
C LEU A 450 10.71 -59.33 -27.84
N LYS A 451 9.70 -58.65 -28.37
CA LYS A 451 9.36 -57.26 -28.03
C LYS A 451 9.00 -57.10 -26.53
N ARG A 452 8.25 -58.04 -25.96
CA ARG A 452 7.86 -57.99 -24.52
C ARG A 452 9.04 -58.30 -23.59
N VAL A 453 9.94 -59.20 -23.99
CA VAL A 453 11.17 -59.45 -23.23
C VAL A 453 12.05 -58.21 -23.22
N GLN A 454 12.25 -57.55 -24.38
CA GLN A 454 13.01 -56.28 -24.42
C GLN A 454 12.35 -55.19 -23.61
N GLU A 455 11.00 -55.04 -23.68
CA GLU A 455 10.27 -54.07 -22.85
C GLU A 455 10.44 -54.36 -21.37
N THR A 456 10.53 -55.61 -20.94
CA THR A 456 10.76 -55.98 -19.55
C THR A 456 12.13 -55.52 -19.06
N GLU A 457 13.17 -55.72 -19.87
CA GLU A 457 14.55 -55.31 -19.56
C GLU A 457 14.66 -53.77 -19.48
N ASP A 458 14.02 -53.05 -20.41
CA ASP A 458 14.02 -51.61 -20.46
C ASP A 458 13.26 -51.05 -19.26
N LEU A 459 12.08 -51.60 -18.89
CA LEU A 459 11.37 -51.25 -17.65
C LEU A 459 12.15 -51.48 -16.39
N GLN A 460 12.91 -52.58 -16.29
CA GLN A 460 13.76 -52.83 -15.10
C GLN A 460 14.87 -51.76 -14.95
N LYS A 461 15.48 -51.32 -16.08
CA LYS A 461 16.47 -50.22 -16.05
C LYS A 461 15.82 -48.90 -15.64
N GLU A 462 14.63 -48.59 -16.20
CA GLU A 462 13.90 -47.38 -15.86
C GLU A 462 13.44 -47.36 -14.39
N ILE A 463 13.00 -48.50 -13.84
CA ILE A 463 12.64 -48.64 -12.42
C ILE A 463 13.86 -48.39 -11.55
N ALA A 464 15.00 -49.00 -11.84
CA ALA A 464 16.25 -48.82 -11.10
C ALA A 464 16.70 -47.34 -11.15
N ASP A 465 16.54 -46.64 -12.28
CA ASP A 465 16.85 -45.21 -12.41
C ASP A 465 15.90 -44.32 -11.59
N LEU A 466 14.61 -44.64 -11.54
CA LEU A 466 13.60 -43.94 -10.73
C LEU A 466 13.85 -44.19 -9.22
N GLU A 467 14.21 -45.44 -8.81
CA GLU A 467 14.54 -45.76 -7.42
C GLU A 467 15.79 -44.98 -6.97
N ASP A 468 16.84 -44.95 -7.81
CA ASP A 468 18.06 -44.17 -7.56
C ASP A 468 17.73 -42.65 -7.47
N THR A 469 16.78 -42.17 -8.26
CA THR A 469 16.33 -40.77 -8.23
C THR A 469 15.64 -40.44 -6.89
N LEU A 470 14.83 -41.34 -6.35
CA LEU A 470 14.16 -41.16 -5.05
C LEU A 470 15.14 -41.19 -3.88
N GLN A 471 16.19 -41.98 -3.98
CA GLN A 471 17.21 -42.10 -2.92
C GLN A 471 18.21 -40.92 -2.90
N LYS A 472 18.40 -40.21 -4.02
CA LYS A 472 19.42 -39.17 -4.16
C LYS A 472 18.81 -37.79 -4.31
N PRO A 473 18.75 -36.94 -3.25
CA PRO A 473 18.20 -35.58 -3.34
C PRO A 473 18.84 -34.71 -4.44
N ALA A 474 20.11 -34.96 -4.75
CA ALA A 474 20.82 -34.26 -5.82
C ALA A 474 20.21 -34.51 -7.21
N ARG A 475 19.63 -35.69 -7.46
CA ARG A 475 18.93 -35.99 -8.72
C ARG A 475 17.62 -35.26 -8.84
N ILE A 476 16.85 -35.15 -7.74
CA ILE A 476 15.60 -34.37 -7.71
C ILE A 476 15.94 -32.89 -7.96
N ARG A 477 16.96 -32.33 -7.31
CA ARG A 477 17.42 -30.95 -7.60
C ARG A 477 17.78 -30.76 -9.08
N LYS A 478 18.49 -31.73 -9.68
CA LYS A 478 18.81 -31.66 -11.11
C LYS A 478 17.58 -31.65 -11.99
N ILE A 479 16.53 -32.41 -11.64
CA ILE A 479 15.24 -32.37 -12.34
C ILE A 479 14.61 -30.98 -12.25
N ILE A 480 14.53 -30.40 -11.04
CA ILE A 480 13.97 -29.07 -10.83
C ILE A 480 14.74 -28.00 -11.61
N VAL A 481 16.08 -28.04 -11.59
CA VAL A 481 16.92 -27.12 -12.39
C VAL A 481 16.60 -27.26 -13.88
N GLY A 482 16.53 -28.49 -14.41
CA GLY A 482 16.19 -28.72 -15.82
C GLY A 482 14.78 -28.22 -16.19
N GLU A 483 13.81 -28.35 -15.28
CA GLU A 483 12.45 -27.81 -15.49
C GLU A 483 12.47 -26.29 -15.53
N LEU A 484 13.17 -25.63 -14.62
CA LEU A 484 13.31 -24.16 -14.59
C LEU A 484 14.03 -23.64 -15.84
N GLU A 485 15.07 -24.30 -16.31
CA GLU A 485 15.77 -23.97 -17.56
C GLU A 485 14.83 -24.07 -18.78
N GLN A 486 13.98 -25.11 -18.84
CA GLN A 486 12.97 -25.28 -19.89
C GLN A 486 11.90 -24.18 -19.83
N VAL A 487 11.37 -23.87 -18.64
CA VAL A 487 10.38 -22.80 -18.43
C VAL A 487 10.97 -21.46 -18.87
N ARG A 488 12.19 -21.14 -18.41
CA ARG A 488 12.92 -19.95 -18.81
C ARG A 488 13.07 -19.85 -20.33
N LYS A 489 13.55 -20.89 -20.97
CA LYS A 489 13.77 -20.91 -22.42
C LYS A 489 12.49 -20.70 -23.20
N LYS A 490 11.36 -21.23 -22.72
CA LYS A 490 10.10 -21.24 -23.45
C LYS A 490 9.25 -19.98 -23.22
N TYR A 491 9.30 -19.42 -22.02
CA TYR A 491 8.34 -18.38 -21.60
C TYR A 491 8.99 -17.08 -21.12
N ALA A 492 10.31 -17.02 -20.88
CA ALA A 492 10.93 -15.77 -20.46
C ALA A 492 10.81 -14.70 -21.56
N VAL A 493 10.46 -13.52 -21.13
CA VAL A 493 10.38 -12.31 -21.97
C VAL A 493 11.36 -11.27 -21.44
N PRO A 494 11.85 -10.33 -22.27
CA PRO A 494 12.64 -9.22 -21.81
C PRO A 494 11.89 -8.43 -20.73
N ARG A 495 12.62 -7.84 -19.80
CA ARG A 495 12.08 -6.95 -18.77
C ARG A 495 11.30 -5.80 -19.41
N ARG A 496 10.13 -5.51 -18.88
CA ARG A 496 9.27 -4.44 -19.36
C ARG A 496 9.54 -3.12 -18.64
N THR A 497 9.75 -3.20 -17.32
CA THR A 497 10.03 -2.02 -16.49
C THR A 497 11.52 -1.72 -16.50
N GLU A 498 11.90 -0.51 -16.87
CA GLU A 498 13.29 -0.03 -16.88
C GLU A 498 13.75 0.26 -15.44
N ILE A 499 15.06 0.08 -15.17
CA ILE A 499 15.66 0.36 -13.87
C ILE A 499 16.50 1.63 -13.99
N LEU A 500 16.18 2.65 -13.20
CA LEU A 500 16.98 3.86 -13.02
C LEU A 500 17.61 3.83 -11.62
N TYR A 501 18.88 4.13 -11.52
CA TYR A 501 19.52 4.26 -10.21
C TYR A 501 19.30 5.67 -9.66
N GLY A 502 19.18 5.82 -8.34
CA GLY A 502 18.80 7.08 -7.69
C GLY A 502 19.70 8.28 -8.07
N HIS A 503 20.97 8.04 -8.41
CA HIS A 503 21.92 9.08 -8.86
C HIS A 503 21.67 9.55 -10.31
N GLU A 504 20.87 8.84 -11.09
CA GLU A 504 20.50 9.20 -12.48
C GLU A 504 19.23 10.06 -12.54
N VAL A 505 18.57 10.25 -11.39
CA VAL A 505 17.31 10.97 -11.30
C VAL A 505 17.56 12.34 -10.71
N GLU A 506 17.31 13.39 -11.49
CA GLU A 506 17.26 14.76 -10.97
C GLU A 506 16.10 14.87 -9.96
N GLU A 507 16.44 15.10 -8.69
CA GLU A 507 15.42 15.45 -7.70
C GLU A 507 14.91 16.85 -8.01
N TYR A 508 13.61 17.02 -8.00
CA TYR A 508 12.97 18.33 -8.03
C TYR A 508 13.41 19.11 -6.78
N VAL A 509 14.44 19.92 -6.93
CA VAL A 509 14.71 20.98 -5.97
C VAL A 509 13.60 22.01 -6.16
N GLU A 510 12.86 22.28 -5.10
CA GLU A 510 11.79 23.26 -5.08
C GLU A 510 12.38 24.66 -5.30
N ASP A 511 12.69 24.97 -6.56
CA ASP A 511 13.10 26.31 -7.00
C ASP A 511 11.88 27.23 -7.21
N ASP A 512 10.70 26.69 -6.93
CA ASP A 512 9.43 27.42 -6.86
C ASP A 512 9.14 27.90 -5.41
N GLN A 513 10.14 28.38 -4.69
CA GLN A 513 9.83 29.36 -3.66
C GLN A 513 9.27 30.58 -4.39
N PRO A 514 8.04 31.02 -4.04
CA PRO A 514 7.50 32.26 -4.60
C PRO A 514 8.59 33.32 -4.50
N GLU A 515 8.76 34.11 -5.56
CA GLU A 515 9.79 35.14 -5.61
C GLU A 515 9.77 35.93 -4.30
N ASP A 516 10.91 35.99 -3.59
CA ASP A 516 10.99 36.70 -2.31
C ASP A 516 11.28 38.18 -2.59
N TYR A 517 10.33 39.01 -2.26
CA TYR A 517 10.41 40.47 -2.36
C TYR A 517 9.89 41.11 -1.06
N PRO A 518 10.39 42.32 -0.72
CA PRO A 518 9.96 43.01 0.46
C PRO A 518 8.50 43.42 0.38
N VAL A 519 7.77 43.20 1.48
CA VAL A 519 6.38 43.60 1.63
C VAL A 519 6.11 44.15 3.04
N THR A 520 5.10 45.01 3.13
CA THR A 520 4.56 45.47 4.42
C THR A 520 3.22 44.80 4.65
N VAL A 521 3.06 44.19 5.81
CA VAL A 521 1.83 43.48 6.20
C VAL A 521 1.10 44.29 7.25
N PHE A 522 -0.24 44.29 7.15
CA PHE A 522 -1.13 45.02 8.02
C PHE A 522 -2.20 44.07 8.57
N LEU A 523 -2.40 44.11 9.88
CA LEU A 523 -3.49 43.41 10.58
C LEU A 523 -4.45 44.44 11.16
N SER A 524 -5.73 44.33 10.83
CA SER A 524 -6.76 45.18 11.44
C SER A 524 -7.27 44.60 12.76
N ARG A 525 -8.03 45.41 13.54
CA ARG A 525 -8.64 44.97 14.83
C ARG A 525 -9.69 43.87 14.63
N GLU A 526 -10.42 43.90 13.51
CA GLU A 526 -11.43 42.91 13.17
C GLU A 526 -10.90 41.70 12.40
N GLY A 527 -9.56 41.58 12.21
CA GLY A 527 -8.92 40.41 11.62
C GLY A 527 -8.84 40.42 10.09
N TYR A 528 -8.82 41.58 9.46
CA TYR A 528 -8.47 41.73 8.05
C TYR A 528 -6.95 41.87 7.91
N PHE A 529 -6.41 41.19 6.91
CA PHE A 529 -4.98 41.15 6.61
C PHE A 529 -4.68 41.67 5.21
N LYS A 530 -3.66 42.49 5.08
CA LYS A 530 -3.18 43.02 3.80
C LYS A 530 -1.69 42.79 3.67
N LYS A 531 -1.27 42.42 2.47
CA LYS A 531 0.13 42.39 2.03
C LYS A 531 0.31 43.42 0.95
N ILE A 532 1.16 44.42 1.15
CA ILE A 532 1.35 45.53 0.24
C ILE A 532 2.84 45.68 -0.12
N THR A 533 3.14 45.75 -1.42
CA THR A 533 4.53 45.97 -1.88
C THR A 533 4.95 47.41 -1.60
N PRO A 534 6.26 47.68 -1.38
CA PRO A 534 6.76 49.04 -1.13
C PRO A 534 6.40 50.04 -2.24
N LYS A 535 6.35 49.56 -3.50
CA LYS A 535 5.94 50.41 -4.65
C LYS A 535 4.48 50.79 -4.53
N SER A 536 3.59 49.87 -4.22
CA SER A 536 2.15 50.12 -4.02
C SER A 536 1.91 50.99 -2.81
N LEU A 537 2.67 50.79 -1.72
CA LEU A 537 2.55 51.59 -0.51
C LEU A 537 2.94 53.05 -0.68
N ARG A 538 4.03 53.33 -1.42
CA ARG A 538 4.45 54.71 -1.73
C ARG A 538 3.45 55.49 -2.59
N MET A 539 2.69 54.77 -3.44
CA MET A 539 1.70 55.37 -4.34
C MET A 539 0.29 55.43 -3.72
N SER A 540 0.16 54.97 -2.48
CA SER A 540 -1.13 54.84 -1.83
C SER A 540 -1.41 55.99 -0.86
N GLY A 541 -2.69 56.39 -0.74
CA GLY A 541 -3.18 57.23 0.34
C GLY A 541 -3.36 56.41 1.66
N GLU A 542 -4.28 56.85 2.49
CA GLU A 542 -4.59 56.20 3.73
C GLU A 542 -5.11 54.76 3.59
N GLN A 543 -4.84 53.91 4.58
CA GLN A 543 -5.29 52.52 4.62
C GLN A 543 -6.81 52.47 4.83
N LYS A 544 -7.54 51.78 3.94
CA LYS A 544 -8.97 51.57 4.11
C LYS A 544 -9.23 50.43 5.11
N TYR A 545 -10.07 50.71 6.07
CA TYR A 545 -10.59 49.73 7.03
C TYR A 545 -12.13 49.69 6.92
N LYS A 546 -12.74 48.65 7.52
CA LYS A 546 -14.17 48.55 7.68
C LYS A 546 -14.63 49.66 8.67
N GLU A 547 -15.90 50.07 8.59
CA GLU A 547 -16.45 51.03 9.52
C GLU A 547 -16.35 50.54 10.98
N GLY A 548 -15.74 51.34 11.86
CA GLY A 548 -15.45 50.93 13.25
C GLY A 548 -14.20 50.12 13.46
N ASP A 549 -13.50 49.67 12.40
CA ASP A 549 -12.21 48.95 12.46
C ASP A 549 -11.03 49.91 12.35
N GLY A 550 -9.85 49.43 12.60
CA GLY A 550 -8.60 50.19 12.51
C GLY A 550 -7.35 49.30 12.54
N LEU A 551 -6.20 49.94 12.39
CA LEU A 551 -4.93 49.25 12.46
C LEU A 551 -4.72 48.63 13.85
N ARG A 552 -4.32 47.36 13.87
CA ARG A 552 -3.85 46.65 15.06
C ARG A 552 -2.35 46.49 15.04
N GLN A 553 -1.78 45.96 13.97
CA GLN A 553 -0.34 45.74 13.81
C GLN A 553 0.08 45.98 12.36
N GLN A 554 1.32 46.43 12.22
CA GLN A 554 2.01 46.58 10.93
C GLN A 554 3.45 46.03 11.12
N ALA A 555 3.94 45.35 10.09
CA ALA A 555 5.34 44.86 10.08
C ALA A 555 5.87 44.81 8.64
N GLU A 556 7.19 44.98 8.49
CA GLU A 556 7.90 44.77 7.23
C GLU A 556 8.49 43.37 7.22
N THR A 557 8.42 42.69 6.06
CA THR A 557 8.91 41.31 5.93
C THR A 557 9.15 40.96 4.46
N GLY A 558 9.64 39.75 4.19
CA GLY A 558 9.71 39.16 2.86
C GLY A 558 8.43 38.42 2.49
N ASN A 559 8.16 38.29 1.20
CA ASN A 559 7.01 37.54 0.67
C ASN A 559 7.04 36.06 1.11
N ASN A 560 8.22 35.46 1.27
CA ASN A 560 8.37 34.06 1.67
C ASN A 560 8.42 33.81 3.20
N ALA A 561 8.36 34.91 3.98
CA ALA A 561 8.42 34.80 5.43
C ALA A 561 7.25 33.99 5.99
N GLU A 562 7.53 33.22 7.03
CA GLU A 562 6.50 32.58 7.83
C GLU A 562 5.83 33.60 8.76
N ILE A 563 4.52 33.47 8.94
CA ILE A 563 3.72 34.33 9.81
C ILE A 563 2.79 33.51 10.68
N MET A 564 2.66 33.89 11.94
CA MET A 564 1.82 33.25 12.94
C MET A 564 0.72 34.20 13.42
N PHE A 565 -0.53 33.74 13.44
CA PHE A 565 -1.68 34.49 13.94
C PHE A 565 -2.20 33.85 15.22
N PHE A 566 -2.08 34.57 16.33
CA PHE A 566 -2.61 34.15 17.62
C PHE A 566 -4.06 34.59 17.75
N THR A 567 -4.89 33.72 18.37
CA THR A 567 -6.32 33.95 18.51
C THR A 567 -6.75 34.03 19.99
N ASP A 568 -7.94 34.55 20.21
CA ASP A 568 -8.57 34.67 21.54
C ASP A 568 -8.96 33.32 22.17
N ARG A 569 -8.82 32.20 21.40
CA ARG A 569 -9.06 30.83 21.87
C ARG A 569 -7.78 30.04 22.17
N CYS A 570 -6.72 30.71 22.51
CA CYS A 570 -5.42 30.10 22.85
C CYS A 570 -4.90 29.21 21.72
N GLN A 571 -5.13 29.60 20.47
CA GLN A 571 -4.66 28.90 19.29
C GLN A 571 -3.69 29.79 18.49
N VAL A 572 -2.85 29.18 17.66
CA VAL A 572 -2.04 29.90 16.69
C VAL A 572 -2.11 29.22 15.34
N TYR A 573 -2.34 30.03 14.30
CA TYR A 573 -2.36 29.60 12.91
C TYR A 573 -1.07 30.03 12.23
N LYS A 574 -0.39 29.08 11.59
CA LYS A 574 0.88 29.27 10.88
C LYS A 574 0.63 29.23 9.38
N THR A 575 1.21 30.17 8.65
CA THR A 575 1.14 30.22 7.20
C THR A 575 2.33 31.02 6.65
N ARG A 576 2.46 31.13 5.34
CA ARG A 576 3.45 32.02 4.71
C ARG A 576 2.77 33.27 4.18
N VAL A 577 3.51 34.37 4.16
CA VAL A 577 3.02 35.66 3.60
C VAL A 577 2.70 35.50 2.12
N SER A 578 3.40 34.63 1.39
CA SER A 578 3.16 34.31 -0.01
C SER A 578 1.80 33.66 -0.31
N GLU A 579 1.14 33.09 0.70
CA GLU A 579 -0.20 32.54 0.54
C GLU A 579 -1.30 33.63 0.41
N PHE A 580 -0.97 34.88 0.69
CA PHE A 580 -1.86 36.04 0.53
C PHE A 580 -1.51 36.82 -0.74
N GLY A 581 -2.53 37.25 -1.49
CA GLY A 581 -2.34 38.08 -2.66
C GLY A 581 -1.87 39.49 -2.33
N ASP A 582 -1.08 40.12 -3.22
CA ASP A 582 -0.71 41.50 -3.10
C ASP A 582 -1.95 42.38 -3.13
N SER A 583 -2.06 43.28 -2.15
CA SER A 583 -3.20 44.17 -1.93
C SER A 583 -2.84 45.63 -2.22
N LYS A 584 -3.87 46.47 -2.34
CA LYS A 584 -3.72 47.95 -2.35
C LYS A 584 -4.25 48.52 -1.03
N ALA A 585 -3.79 49.70 -0.64
CA ALA A 585 -4.27 50.39 0.55
C ALA A 585 -5.81 50.62 0.53
N SER A 586 -6.38 50.79 -0.66
CA SER A 586 -7.80 51.08 -0.89
C SER A 586 -8.77 49.89 -0.71
N VAL A 587 -8.28 48.66 -0.51
CA VAL A 587 -9.11 47.46 -0.30
C VAL A 587 -9.09 47.05 1.18
N LEU A 588 -10.05 46.21 1.61
CA LEU A 588 -10.09 45.72 2.99
C LEU A 588 -9.01 44.64 3.28
N GLY A 589 -8.61 43.87 2.26
CA GLY A 589 -7.73 42.72 2.40
C GLY A 589 -8.45 41.42 2.65
N ASP A 590 -7.69 40.37 2.99
CA ASP A 590 -8.22 39.03 3.28
C ASP A 590 -8.76 38.95 4.72
N TYR A 591 -10.00 38.42 4.88
CA TYR A 591 -10.55 38.13 6.19
C TYR A 591 -9.97 36.83 6.73
N LEU A 592 -9.11 36.91 7.73
CA LEU A 592 -8.31 35.78 8.24
C LEU A 592 -9.15 34.60 8.73
N PRO A 593 -10.27 34.78 9.48
CA PRO A 593 -11.08 33.65 9.93
C PRO A 593 -11.57 32.78 8.77
N GLY A 594 -12.02 33.39 7.67
CA GLY A 594 -12.43 32.66 6.47
C GLY A 594 -11.26 32.08 5.70
N ARG A 595 -10.15 32.83 5.57
CA ARG A 595 -8.97 32.41 4.77
C ARG A 595 -8.22 31.25 5.42
N LEU A 596 -8.14 31.23 6.75
CA LEU A 596 -7.41 30.20 7.51
C LEU A 596 -8.31 29.09 8.06
N ALA A 597 -9.60 29.10 7.70
CA ALA A 597 -10.61 28.15 8.18
C ALA A 597 -10.60 28.03 9.72
N MET A 598 -10.67 29.20 10.40
CA MET A 598 -10.70 29.26 11.86
C MET A 598 -12.04 28.75 12.42
N ASP A 599 -12.05 28.42 13.71
CA ASP A 599 -13.26 27.97 14.38
C ASP A 599 -14.30 29.11 14.44
N GLU A 600 -15.59 28.78 14.45
CA GLU A 600 -16.67 29.77 14.45
C GLU A 600 -16.58 30.73 15.66
N GLY A 601 -16.57 32.03 15.39
CA GLY A 601 -16.45 33.07 16.39
C GLY A 601 -15.05 33.30 16.97
N GLU A 602 -14.03 32.64 16.43
CA GLU A 602 -12.61 32.85 16.81
C GLU A 602 -12.06 34.12 16.16
N ARG A 603 -11.29 34.93 16.91
CA ARG A 603 -10.73 36.20 16.45
C ARG A 603 -9.20 36.22 16.56
N VAL A 604 -8.56 36.79 15.53
CA VAL A 604 -7.14 37.05 15.57
C VAL A 604 -6.84 38.24 16.49
N ILE A 605 -5.97 38.02 17.45
CA ILE A 605 -5.59 39.06 18.43
C ILE A 605 -4.16 39.56 18.25
N PHE A 606 -3.28 38.79 17.61
CA PHE A 606 -1.90 39.18 17.45
C PHE A 606 -1.23 38.46 16.28
N MET A 607 -0.32 39.09 15.56
CA MET A 607 0.52 38.45 14.55
C MET A 607 1.99 38.49 14.92
N VAL A 608 2.73 37.44 14.59
CA VAL A 608 4.16 37.31 14.84
C VAL A 608 4.86 36.82 13.57
N LEU A 609 5.96 37.45 13.25
CA LEU A 609 6.92 36.98 12.25
C LEU A 609 8.03 36.23 13.00
N PRO A 610 8.05 34.89 13.00
CA PRO A 610 8.95 34.12 13.85
C PRO A 610 10.43 34.18 13.37
N GLY A 611 10.69 34.55 12.13
CA GLY A 611 12.04 34.55 11.53
C GLY A 611 12.68 33.16 11.63
N ASP A 612 13.84 33.09 12.27
CA ASP A 612 14.58 31.87 12.56
C ASP A 612 14.11 31.16 13.86
N TYR A 613 13.00 31.62 14.46
CA TYR A 613 12.48 31.16 15.74
C TYR A 613 13.38 31.45 16.97
N SER A 614 14.31 32.39 16.82
CA SER A 614 15.08 32.89 17.94
C SER A 614 14.27 33.90 18.77
N GLY A 615 14.67 34.11 20.06
CA GLY A 615 13.98 35.01 20.97
C GLY A 615 12.80 34.37 21.69
N CYS A 616 11.97 35.21 22.33
CA CYS A 616 10.85 34.80 23.14
C CYS A 616 9.58 35.60 22.84
N LEU A 617 8.43 35.02 23.22
CA LEU A 617 7.16 35.73 23.37
C LEU A 617 6.82 35.86 24.85
N LEU A 618 6.36 37.04 25.24
CA LEU A 618 5.83 37.31 26.59
C LEU A 618 4.30 37.34 26.51
N PHE A 619 3.66 36.60 27.41
CA PHE A 619 2.21 36.59 27.59
C PHE A 619 1.90 37.14 28.97
N PHE A 620 1.10 38.19 29.06
CA PHE A 620 0.66 38.79 30.29
C PHE A 620 -0.84 38.55 30.52
N TYR A 621 -1.20 38.16 31.73
CA TYR A 621 -2.56 37.76 32.05
C TYR A 621 -3.18 38.72 33.10
N GLU A 622 -4.50 38.86 33.10
CA GLU A 622 -5.24 39.70 34.04
C GLU A 622 -4.93 39.42 35.50
N ASN A 623 -4.59 38.17 35.84
CA ASN A 623 -4.25 37.78 37.20
C ASN A 623 -2.82 38.21 37.64
N GLY A 624 -2.15 39.07 36.88
CA GLY A 624 -0.81 39.59 37.19
C GLY A 624 0.32 38.59 36.97
N LYS A 625 0.08 37.46 36.34
CA LYS A 625 1.11 36.50 35.92
C LYS A 625 1.64 36.84 34.53
N ALA A 626 2.87 36.41 34.26
CA ALA A 626 3.47 36.48 32.96
C ALA A 626 4.20 35.17 32.61
N ALA A 627 4.14 34.79 31.34
CA ALA A 627 4.89 33.65 30.79
C ALA A 627 5.86 34.16 29.74
N ARG A 628 7.12 33.77 29.83
CA ARG A 628 8.14 33.96 28.78
C ARG A 628 8.31 32.62 28.07
N VAL A 629 7.94 32.54 26.79
CA VAL A 629 7.96 31.32 25.99
C VAL A 629 8.92 31.50 24.83
N GLU A 630 9.85 30.57 24.65
CA GLU A 630 10.75 30.57 23.49
C GLU A 630 9.99 30.41 22.17
N LEU A 631 10.35 31.19 21.15
CA LEU A 631 9.77 31.07 19.83
C LEU A 631 9.96 29.66 19.22
N SER A 632 11.07 29.00 19.55
CA SER A 632 11.36 27.61 19.20
C SER A 632 10.24 26.64 19.62
N ALA A 633 9.45 26.93 20.65
CA ALA A 633 8.30 26.13 21.06
C ALA A 633 7.16 26.09 20.01
N TYR A 634 7.14 27.01 19.07
CA TYR A 634 6.19 27.10 17.98
C TYR A 634 6.73 26.53 16.66
N ALA A 635 8.03 26.18 16.59
CA ALA A 635 8.60 25.48 15.46
C ALA A 635 8.01 24.06 15.36
N THR A 636 7.68 23.62 14.17
CA THR A 636 7.12 22.27 13.92
C THR A 636 7.86 21.60 12.77
N VAL A 637 8.22 20.34 12.94
CA VAL A 637 8.88 19.52 11.91
C VAL A 637 7.93 19.23 10.73
N SER A 638 6.62 19.23 10.95
CA SER A 638 5.58 19.06 9.93
C SER A 638 4.83 20.37 9.68
N ASN A 639 4.34 20.59 8.44
CA ASN A 639 3.53 21.75 8.07
C ASN A 639 2.16 21.76 8.78
N ARG A 640 2.16 21.83 10.11
CA ARG A 640 0.93 22.00 10.89
C ARG A 640 0.49 23.43 10.83
N ARG A 641 -0.62 23.70 10.13
CA ARG A 641 -1.20 25.04 10.02
C ARG A 641 -1.83 25.56 11.32
N LYS A 642 -2.36 24.69 12.18
CA LYS A 642 -3.04 25.03 13.44
C LYS A 642 -2.38 24.35 14.63
N LEU A 643 -2.01 25.14 15.66
CA LEU A 643 -1.50 24.64 16.94
C LEU A 643 -2.43 25.08 18.07
N THR A 644 -2.95 24.11 18.81
CA THR A 644 -3.79 24.34 20.00
C THR A 644 -2.90 24.52 21.24
N GLY A 645 -3.42 25.23 22.27
CA GLY A 645 -2.67 25.50 23.48
C GLY A 645 -1.44 26.39 23.23
N ALA A 646 -1.64 27.45 22.42
CA ALA A 646 -0.58 28.40 22.10
C ALA A 646 -0.12 29.24 23.31
N TYR A 647 -1.00 29.46 24.27
CA TYR A 647 -0.76 30.08 25.55
C TYR A 647 -1.80 29.60 26.59
N SER A 648 -1.68 29.99 27.87
CA SER A 648 -2.56 29.47 28.93
C SER A 648 -3.97 30.06 28.86
N ASP A 649 -4.97 29.24 29.09
CA ASP A 649 -6.40 29.56 29.19
C ASP A 649 -6.88 29.86 30.61
N LYS A 650 -5.99 29.85 31.61
CA LYS A 650 -6.34 29.93 33.04
C LYS A 650 -6.69 31.34 33.52
N SER A 651 -6.39 32.35 32.73
CA SER A 651 -6.74 33.76 33.00
C SER A 651 -6.80 34.50 31.66
N PRO A 652 -7.66 35.50 31.52
CA PRO A 652 -7.71 36.31 30.30
C PRO A 652 -6.35 36.90 29.96
N LEU A 653 -6.04 36.95 28.69
CA LEU A 653 -4.80 37.50 28.16
C LEU A 653 -4.93 39.02 28.04
N VAL A 654 -3.95 39.75 28.58
CA VAL A 654 -3.86 41.21 28.46
C VAL A 654 -3.00 41.62 27.28
N SER A 655 -1.83 40.99 27.11
CA SER A 655 -0.89 41.39 26.06
C SER A 655 -0.01 40.22 25.62
N ILE A 656 0.37 40.23 24.34
CA ILE A 656 1.44 39.42 23.75
C ILE A 656 2.52 40.40 23.28
N LEU A 657 3.77 40.18 23.68
CA LEU A 657 4.90 41.02 23.28
C LEU A 657 6.04 40.17 22.77
N PRO A 658 6.55 40.41 21.54
CA PRO A 658 7.80 39.83 21.10
C PRO A 658 8.97 40.37 21.91
N LEU A 659 9.87 39.50 22.32
CA LEU A 659 11.04 39.84 23.12
C LEU A 659 12.31 39.36 22.39
N PRO A 660 12.88 40.16 21.47
CA PRO A 660 14.17 39.85 20.86
C PRO A 660 15.31 39.95 21.85
N GLU A 661 15.28 40.98 22.72
CA GLU A 661 16.29 41.25 23.77
C GLU A 661 15.59 41.68 25.06
N ASP A 662 16.28 41.48 26.20
CA ASP A 662 15.72 41.82 27.49
C ASP A 662 15.59 43.35 27.63
N ARG A 663 14.43 43.80 28.15
CA ARG A 663 14.08 45.20 28.34
C ARG A 663 13.19 45.44 29.58
N GLU A 664 13.00 46.71 29.94
CA GLU A 664 12.07 47.09 31.02
C GLU A 664 10.64 47.26 30.46
N LEU A 665 9.68 46.69 31.18
CA LEU A 665 8.25 46.82 30.88
C LEU A 665 7.51 47.46 32.05
N ALA A 666 6.60 48.36 31.74
CA ALA A 666 5.67 48.97 32.73
C ALA A 666 4.36 48.18 32.71
N LEU A 667 4.02 47.58 33.84
CA LEU A 667 2.75 46.89 34.09
C LEU A 667 1.84 47.84 34.88
N VAL A 668 0.66 48.13 34.38
CA VAL A 668 -0.33 48.99 35.01
C VAL A 668 -1.58 48.19 35.32
N SER A 669 -2.06 48.29 36.57
CA SER A 669 -3.30 47.61 36.98
C SER A 669 -4.48 48.55 37.03
N THR A 670 -5.69 48.00 37.10
CA THR A 670 -6.95 48.73 37.28
C THR A 670 -7.08 49.45 38.63
N GLU A 671 -6.38 48.99 39.70
CA GLU A 671 -5.97 49.87 40.79
C GLU A 671 -4.80 50.68 40.21
N PRO A 672 -4.88 52.01 40.11
CA PRO A 672 -3.84 52.79 39.40
C PRO A 672 -2.46 52.67 40.04
N ARG A 673 -1.88 51.47 39.93
CA ARG A 673 -0.54 51.08 40.31
C ARG A 673 0.27 50.73 39.13
N ALA A 674 1.52 51.13 39.12
CA ALA A 674 2.47 50.69 38.10
C ALA A 674 3.59 49.87 38.77
N LEU A 675 4.11 48.95 38.01
CA LEU A 675 5.28 48.12 38.32
C LEU A 675 6.21 48.10 37.13
N LEU A 676 7.44 48.50 37.27
CA LEU A 676 8.47 48.42 36.26
C LEU A 676 9.31 47.16 36.47
N VAL A 677 9.27 46.28 35.50
CA VAL A 677 9.91 44.94 35.58
C VAL A 677 10.90 44.78 34.44
N HIS A 678 12.12 44.36 34.75
CA HIS A 678 13.07 43.93 33.73
C HIS A 678 12.79 42.47 33.33
N THR A 679 12.68 42.20 32.01
CA THR A 679 12.22 40.89 31.48
C THR A 679 13.16 39.73 31.80
N SER A 680 14.44 40.01 32.15
CA SER A 680 15.38 38.98 32.63
C SER A 680 14.94 38.28 33.93
N LEU A 681 14.00 38.88 34.70
CA LEU A 681 13.42 38.23 35.87
C LEU A 681 12.43 37.09 35.52
N LEU A 682 12.05 36.99 34.25
CA LEU A 682 11.16 35.95 33.73
C LEU A 682 11.98 34.84 33.07
N ALA A 683 12.09 33.69 33.70
CA ALA A 683 12.79 32.55 33.13
C ALA A 683 12.06 32.02 31.85
N PRO A 684 12.77 31.83 30.71
CA PRO A 684 12.18 31.30 29.50
C PRO A 684 11.69 29.86 29.69
N LYS A 685 10.62 29.50 28.97
CA LYS A 685 10.02 28.18 28.94
C LYS A 685 10.02 27.64 27.52
N THR A 686 10.37 26.38 27.37
CA THR A 686 10.41 25.66 26.10
C THR A 686 9.06 25.07 25.69
N THR A 687 8.04 25.22 26.55
CA THR A 687 6.66 24.70 26.29
C THR A 687 5.67 25.84 26.22
N ARG A 688 4.64 25.71 25.32
CA ARG A 688 3.69 26.79 25.01
C ARG A 688 2.66 27.07 26.10
N ASN A 689 1.91 26.06 26.52
CA ASN A 689 0.77 26.21 27.42
C ASN A 689 1.22 26.28 28.90
N VAL A 690 1.87 27.39 29.29
CA VAL A 690 2.35 27.60 30.65
C VAL A 690 1.61 28.74 31.31
N GLN A 691 1.21 28.58 32.59
CA GLN A 691 0.48 29.60 33.35
C GLN A 691 1.34 30.83 33.71
N GLY A 692 2.64 30.75 33.49
CA GLY A 692 3.58 31.79 33.89
C GLY A 692 3.82 31.89 35.39
N VAL A 693 4.61 32.90 35.78
CA VAL A 693 4.94 33.23 37.16
C VAL A 693 4.20 34.49 37.57
N ALA A 694 3.92 34.65 38.86
CA ALA A 694 3.36 35.89 39.40
C ALA A 694 4.38 37.01 39.23
N VAL A 695 4.00 38.11 38.62
CA VAL A 695 4.82 39.30 38.40
C VAL A 695 4.30 40.45 39.24
N MET A 696 3.00 40.75 39.11
CA MET A 696 2.34 41.81 39.85
C MET A 696 1.35 41.20 40.86
N THR A 697 1.51 41.52 42.12
CA THR A 697 0.55 41.10 43.16
C THR A 697 -0.64 42.06 43.15
N LEU A 698 -1.82 41.52 42.84
CA LEU A 698 -3.07 42.26 42.70
C LEU A 698 -4.00 41.95 43.86
N LYS A 699 -4.79 42.95 44.31
CA LYS A 699 -5.86 42.73 45.28
C LYS A 699 -7.08 42.06 44.57
N PRO A 700 -7.97 41.33 45.27
CA PRO A 700 -9.03 40.50 44.65
C PRO A 700 -9.99 41.20 43.69
N LYS A 701 -10.10 42.54 43.77
CA LYS A 701 -11.03 43.33 42.89
C LYS A 701 -10.32 43.96 41.69
N TYR A 702 -9.02 43.79 41.56
CA TYR A 702 -8.23 44.48 40.54
C TYR A 702 -7.50 43.48 39.67
N HIS A 703 -7.26 43.86 38.43
CA HIS A 703 -6.54 43.04 37.45
C HIS A 703 -5.47 43.86 36.71
N LEU A 704 -4.56 43.17 36.04
CA LEU A 704 -3.61 43.81 35.14
C LEU A 704 -4.35 44.37 33.95
N ASP A 705 -4.15 45.66 33.66
CA ASP A 705 -4.86 46.38 32.59
C ASP A 705 -4.01 46.58 31.33
N ARG A 706 -2.78 47.06 31.51
CA ARG A 706 -1.88 47.39 30.39
C ARG A 706 -0.45 46.95 30.67
N VAL A 707 0.25 46.57 29.56
CA VAL A 707 1.68 46.31 29.60
C VAL A 707 2.31 47.02 28.41
N LEU A 708 3.26 47.88 28.66
CA LEU A 708 3.93 48.71 27.66
C LEU A 708 5.44 48.68 27.87
N PRO A 709 6.26 48.91 26.83
CA PRO A 709 7.67 49.25 27.02
C PRO A 709 7.80 50.45 27.96
N ALA A 710 8.82 50.45 28.78
CA ALA A 710 9.01 51.52 29.78
C ALA A 710 9.01 52.92 29.15
N GLU A 711 9.62 53.04 27.96
CA GLU A 711 9.75 54.28 27.19
C GLU A 711 8.41 54.80 26.66
N GLU A 712 7.47 53.90 26.38
CA GLU A 712 6.13 54.20 25.84
C GLU A 712 5.07 54.33 26.92
N SER A 713 5.42 54.12 28.18
CA SER A 713 4.47 54.08 29.30
C SER A 713 3.94 55.45 29.72
N GLY A 714 4.57 56.54 29.30
CA GLY A 714 4.24 57.90 29.72
C GLY A 714 4.61 58.18 31.19
N ILE A 715 5.28 57.28 31.89
CA ILE A 715 5.71 57.43 33.30
C ILE A 715 6.98 58.26 33.35
N VAL A 716 6.92 59.42 33.97
CA VAL A 716 8.05 60.38 34.06
C VAL A 716 9.12 59.85 35.02
N ASN A 717 8.74 59.33 36.19
CA ASN A 717 9.68 58.84 37.20
C ASN A 717 9.73 57.30 37.24
N LEU A 718 10.37 56.70 36.25
CA LEU A 718 10.50 55.24 36.11
C LEU A 718 11.17 54.58 37.34
N ALA A 719 12.16 55.24 37.97
CA ALA A 719 12.92 54.70 39.11
C ALA A 719 12.01 54.36 40.31
N ARG A 720 10.92 55.09 40.50
CA ARG A 720 9.96 54.88 41.58
C ARG A 720 9.20 53.56 41.49
N TYR A 721 8.96 53.07 40.28
CA TYR A 721 8.12 51.91 39.98
C TYR A 721 8.94 50.64 39.70
N ARG A 722 10.28 50.76 39.67
CA ARG A 722 11.19 49.66 39.33
C ARG A 722 11.28 48.67 40.49
N THR A 723 11.16 47.39 40.14
CA THR A 723 11.41 46.29 41.11
C THR A 723 12.65 45.50 40.75
N ARG A 724 13.30 44.91 41.77
CA ARG A 724 14.42 43.96 41.58
C ARG A 724 13.99 42.50 41.75
N THR A 725 12.80 42.28 42.24
CA THR A 725 12.27 40.93 42.51
C THR A 725 10.80 40.86 42.12
N ILE A 726 10.37 39.71 41.71
CA ILE A 726 8.96 39.38 41.40
C ILE A 726 8.50 38.21 42.29
N PRO A 727 7.24 38.19 42.78
CA PRO A 727 6.18 39.17 42.51
C PRO A 727 6.32 40.44 43.37
N ALA A 728 5.81 41.56 42.87
CA ALA A 728 5.78 42.83 43.61
C ALA A 728 4.41 43.53 43.43
N ALA A 729 3.97 44.30 44.44
CA ALA A 729 2.67 44.96 44.42
C ALA A 729 2.61 46.22 43.55
N GLY A 730 3.76 46.73 43.11
CA GLY A 730 3.86 48.03 42.43
C GLY A 730 3.55 49.22 43.31
N ALA A 731 3.77 50.43 42.83
CA ALA A 731 3.48 51.68 43.52
C ALA A 731 2.25 52.38 42.88
N ILE A 732 1.49 53.14 43.68
CA ILE A 732 0.38 53.94 43.20
C ILE A 732 0.92 55.00 42.24
N LEU A 733 0.30 55.07 41.03
CA LEU A 733 0.62 56.07 40.03
C LEU A 733 0.29 57.46 40.58
N LYS A 734 1.28 58.33 40.53
CA LYS A 734 1.07 59.75 40.84
C LYS A 734 0.28 60.42 39.67
N PRO A 735 -0.39 61.54 39.95
CA PRO A 735 -1.13 62.28 38.90
C PRO A 735 -0.25 62.60 37.69
N GLU A 736 1.00 63.01 37.90
CA GLU A 736 1.98 63.33 36.88
C GLU A 736 2.43 62.15 36.01
N ASP A 737 2.27 60.91 36.48
CA ASP A 737 2.63 59.66 35.80
C ASP A 737 1.39 58.96 35.22
N ARG A 738 0.18 59.57 35.26
CA ARG A 738 -1.05 58.93 34.71
C ARG A 738 -1.29 59.17 33.25
N GLY A 739 -0.49 60.06 32.61
CA GLY A 739 -0.64 60.38 31.18
C GLY A 739 -1.93 61.16 30.86
N GLU A 740 -2.56 61.78 31.83
CA GLU A 740 -3.63 62.72 31.60
C GLU A 740 -3.06 63.99 30.99
N GLU A 741 -3.32 64.25 29.71
CA GLU A 741 -3.10 65.57 29.13
C GLU A 741 -3.87 66.60 29.96
N GLN A 742 -3.15 67.54 30.53
CA GLN A 742 -3.75 68.78 31.08
C GLN A 742 -4.44 69.47 29.91
N LEU A 743 -5.76 69.38 29.82
CA LEU A 743 -6.57 70.35 29.13
C LEU A 743 -6.32 71.71 29.79
N THR A 744 -5.31 72.45 29.34
CA THR A 744 -5.15 73.86 29.59
C THR A 744 -6.34 74.56 28.93
N LEU A 745 -7.30 74.98 29.71
CA LEU A 745 -8.23 76.00 29.33
C LEU A 745 -7.48 77.25 28.93
N LEU A 746 -7.54 77.60 27.66
CA LEU A 746 -7.55 78.96 27.15
C LEU A 746 -8.63 79.08 26.09
#